data_67eae79647f6a0530b690f60e3b3b487
#
_entry.id   67eae79647f6a0530b690f60e3b3b487
#
_cell.length_a   1.000
_cell.length_b   1.000
_cell.length_c   1.000
_cell.angle_alpha   90.00
_cell.angle_beta   90.00
_cell.angle_gamma   90.00
#
_symmetry.space_group_name_H-M   'P 1'
#
loop_
_entity.id
_entity.type
_entity.pdbx_description
1 polymer ?
#
loop_
_entity_poly.entity_id
_entity_poly.type
_entity_poly.pdbx_seq_one_letter_code
_entity_poly.pdbx_strand_id
1 'polypeptide(L)'
;MEIKTLLEQRGLLIFDGAMGTQLQAKGLKTGETPELLNLTAKDLLKEIHRSYIDAGADIISANTFGANSYKLSHSGKSVDEIITAGIINCKEAIKESGKDVFCALDIGPIGQLLEPTGSLKFEEAYDIFKEEIVAGYKAGADVVLFETMTDLYELKAAILAAKENCDLPIICSMTFEENGRTFTGCPAEAEILLCEGLGVSAVGVNCSLGPKELMPIIKTLCEKSKIPVIVMPNAGLPDPATGEYSIDAEEFSDYAVEIADLGAGIIGGCCGTTPEFIRRTAEKVKGRKYESKKIERVCTICSGTNVVEVSQPRIIGERINPTGKKLFKQALINDDIDYILGQAIEQVGAGADILDVNVGLPDIDEKAMMIKAVKSIQDDTNVPLQIDSTIPEVLEAALRVYNGKPMVNSVNGEEESLKNVLPLVKKYGAAVVGLTLDKDGIPPKAEQRVAIAEKIIKHCEEIGIPKEDIAIDCLTLTASAEQLAVNETLKAVRAVKERFGVRTVLGVSNISFGLPNRELLNHIFLTMALENGLDLPIINPNVASMTGAVRAFKLLKAIDVNSVEYIAAYGSDTPTAVAKPKSSEVTLEYAIDNGLKADAAKITEQLLTDTDPMAIINERLIPALDKTGTLFEQGKIFLPQLILSAGVAQSCFDVIKAHLAKNNSETVSKGKIVLATVKGDVHDIGKNIVKVLLENYGYTVIDLGKDVEYQAVVDAARKHEVKLVGLSALMTTTLKSMEETIKLIRDNGLPCKVVVGGAVLTPEYAEKIGADFYAKDAKETVDIAKKVIG
;
A
#
# COMPACT_ATOMS: atom_id res chain seq x y z
N MET A 1 -18.07 -23.02 3.33
CA MET A 1 -16.77 -23.73 3.54
C MET A 1 -15.85 -22.81 4.34
N GLU A 2 -15.07 -23.34 5.29
CA GLU A 2 -14.04 -22.56 5.97
C GLU A 2 -12.66 -23.14 5.66
N ILE A 3 -11.73 -22.34 5.21
CA ILE A 3 -10.36 -22.79 4.82
C ILE A 3 -9.67 -23.49 6.01
N LYS A 4 -9.81 -22.92 7.22
CA LYS A 4 -9.25 -23.53 8.43
C LYS A 4 -9.78 -24.93 8.70
N THR A 5 -11.08 -25.14 8.54
CA THR A 5 -11.71 -26.46 8.71
C THR A 5 -11.21 -27.45 7.68
N LEU A 6 -11.00 -27.03 6.42
CA LEU A 6 -10.43 -27.89 5.37
C LEU A 6 -8.98 -28.31 5.72
N LEU A 7 -8.16 -27.37 6.21
CA LEU A 7 -6.79 -27.65 6.63
C LEU A 7 -6.75 -28.65 7.81
N GLU A 8 -7.68 -28.52 8.78
CA GLU A 8 -7.79 -29.45 9.89
C GLU A 8 -8.19 -30.88 9.43
N GLN A 9 -9.01 -30.99 8.37
CA GLN A 9 -9.48 -32.26 7.82
C GLN A 9 -8.50 -32.94 6.87
N ARG A 10 -7.85 -32.15 5.99
CA ARG A 10 -7.00 -32.67 4.90
C ARG A 10 -5.52 -32.56 5.16
N GLY A 11 -5.11 -31.75 6.15
CA GLY A 11 -3.71 -31.34 6.34
C GLY A 11 -3.40 -30.12 5.48
N LEU A 12 -2.29 -30.17 4.69
CA LEU A 12 -1.99 -29.11 3.73
C LEU A 12 -2.96 -29.15 2.54
N LEU A 13 -3.32 -27.98 2.03
CA LEU A 13 -4.10 -27.88 0.80
C LEU A 13 -3.16 -27.60 -0.39
N ILE A 14 -3.44 -28.27 -1.50
CA ILE A 14 -2.73 -28.06 -2.75
C ILE A 14 -3.58 -27.18 -3.66
N PHE A 15 -3.01 -26.05 -4.05
CA PHE A 15 -3.56 -25.17 -5.07
C PHE A 15 -3.03 -25.60 -6.45
N ASP A 16 -3.72 -25.21 -7.53
CA ASP A 16 -3.25 -25.53 -8.89
C ASP A 16 -1.99 -24.73 -9.29
N GLY A 17 -1.64 -24.78 -10.56
CA GLY A 17 -0.53 -24.08 -11.17
C GLY A 17 -1.00 -23.13 -12.27
N ALA A 18 -0.06 -22.69 -13.10
CA ALA A 18 -0.27 -21.68 -14.11
C ALA A 18 -1.36 -22.04 -15.13
N MET A 19 -2.36 -21.18 -15.29
CA MET A 19 -3.32 -21.24 -16.41
C MET A 19 -2.71 -20.62 -17.68
N GLY A 20 -2.17 -19.41 -17.60
CA GLY A 20 -1.69 -18.65 -18.75
C GLY A 20 -0.59 -19.37 -19.54
N THR A 21 0.45 -19.88 -18.87
CA THR A 21 1.54 -20.62 -19.53
C THR A 21 1.08 -21.96 -20.12
N GLN A 22 0.06 -22.62 -19.55
CA GLN A 22 -0.56 -23.82 -20.12
C GLN A 22 -1.33 -23.50 -21.41
N LEU A 23 -2.09 -22.39 -21.42
CA LEU A 23 -2.80 -21.92 -22.61
C LEU A 23 -1.83 -21.56 -23.74
N GLN A 24 -0.72 -20.88 -23.42
CA GLN A 24 0.33 -20.56 -24.40
C GLN A 24 0.96 -21.82 -25.00
N ALA A 25 1.28 -22.81 -24.17
CA ALA A 25 1.80 -24.11 -24.64
C ALA A 25 0.82 -24.84 -25.56
N LYS A 26 -0.49 -24.57 -25.43
CA LYS A 26 -1.57 -25.13 -26.26
C LYS A 26 -2.01 -24.22 -27.42
N GLY A 27 -1.28 -23.11 -27.66
CA GLY A 27 -1.44 -22.28 -28.86
C GLY A 27 -2.11 -20.92 -28.67
N LEU A 28 -2.36 -20.46 -27.43
CA LEU A 28 -2.76 -19.08 -27.17
C LEU A 28 -1.65 -18.13 -27.66
N LYS A 29 -2.01 -17.19 -28.50
CA LYS A 29 -1.05 -16.24 -29.06
C LYS A 29 -0.86 -15.05 -28.12
N THR A 30 0.32 -14.46 -28.21
CA THR A 30 0.62 -13.20 -27.52
C THR A 30 -0.38 -12.11 -27.91
N GLY A 31 -0.98 -11.44 -26.91
CA GLY A 31 -1.97 -10.38 -27.10
C GLY A 31 -3.43 -10.87 -27.17
N GLU A 32 -3.68 -12.19 -27.18
CA GLU A 32 -5.03 -12.70 -27.02
C GLU A 32 -5.42 -12.69 -25.54
N THR A 33 -6.67 -12.31 -25.24
CA THR A 33 -7.25 -12.30 -23.91
C THR A 33 -7.61 -13.73 -23.49
N PRO A 34 -6.91 -14.32 -22.50
CA PRO A 34 -7.14 -15.73 -22.12
C PRO A 34 -8.57 -16.01 -21.70
N GLU A 35 -9.23 -15.06 -21.07
CA GLU A 35 -10.58 -15.18 -20.53
C GLU A 35 -11.65 -15.35 -21.62
N LEU A 36 -11.39 -14.88 -22.84
CA LEU A 36 -12.30 -15.10 -23.99
C LEU A 36 -12.40 -16.57 -24.39
N LEU A 37 -11.40 -17.38 -24.07
CA LEU A 37 -11.41 -18.82 -24.27
C LEU A 37 -12.49 -19.53 -23.44
N ASN A 38 -13.00 -18.90 -22.39
CA ASN A 38 -14.14 -19.41 -21.62
C ASN A 38 -15.37 -19.66 -22.51
N LEU A 39 -15.52 -18.87 -23.57
CA LEU A 39 -16.62 -18.97 -24.52
C LEU A 39 -16.25 -19.79 -25.76
N THR A 40 -14.98 -19.73 -26.20
CA THR A 40 -14.57 -20.23 -27.53
C THR A 40 -13.81 -21.57 -27.49
N ALA A 41 -13.21 -21.92 -26.34
CA ALA A 41 -12.34 -23.10 -26.19
C ALA A 41 -12.62 -23.88 -24.88
N LYS A 42 -13.89 -24.08 -24.58
CA LYS A 42 -14.36 -24.72 -23.34
C LYS A 42 -13.68 -26.08 -23.06
N ASP A 43 -13.56 -26.96 -24.06
CA ASP A 43 -12.98 -28.29 -23.88
C ASP A 43 -11.50 -28.23 -23.53
N LEU A 44 -10.76 -27.26 -24.09
CA LEU A 44 -9.37 -27.01 -23.78
C LEU A 44 -9.21 -26.59 -22.32
N LEU A 45 -10.04 -25.65 -21.83
CA LEU A 45 -10.00 -25.21 -20.44
C LEU A 45 -10.34 -26.35 -19.47
N LYS A 46 -11.36 -27.15 -19.79
CA LYS A 46 -11.71 -28.34 -19.00
C LYS A 46 -10.56 -29.35 -18.95
N GLU A 47 -9.84 -29.55 -20.06
CA GLU A 47 -8.65 -30.41 -20.10
C GLU A 47 -7.56 -29.90 -19.13
N ILE A 48 -7.28 -28.58 -19.12
CA ILE A 48 -6.30 -28.01 -18.23
C ILE A 48 -6.75 -28.17 -16.77
N HIS A 49 -7.98 -27.79 -16.42
CA HIS A 49 -8.51 -27.99 -15.08
C HIS A 49 -8.41 -29.45 -14.62
N ARG A 50 -8.79 -30.40 -15.49
CA ARG A 50 -8.70 -31.83 -15.21
C ARG A 50 -7.26 -32.27 -14.93
N SER A 51 -6.30 -31.76 -15.68
CA SER A 51 -4.89 -32.12 -15.50
C SER A 51 -4.36 -31.70 -14.12
N TYR A 52 -4.77 -30.53 -13.57
CA TYR A 52 -4.44 -30.11 -12.21
C TYR A 52 -5.19 -30.91 -11.14
N ILE A 53 -6.48 -31.20 -11.37
CA ILE A 53 -7.26 -32.07 -10.48
C ILE A 53 -6.61 -33.47 -10.39
N ASP A 54 -6.17 -34.01 -11.52
CA ASP A 54 -5.51 -35.34 -11.58
C ASP A 54 -4.10 -35.29 -10.94
N ALA A 55 -3.42 -34.17 -10.99
CA ALA A 55 -2.16 -33.89 -10.28
C ALA A 55 -2.33 -33.79 -8.75
N GLY A 56 -3.55 -33.68 -8.23
CA GLY A 56 -3.80 -33.68 -6.80
C GLY A 56 -4.16 -32.33 -6.19
N ALA A 57 -4.55 -31.33 -7.01
CA ALA A 57 -5.03 -30.05 -6.51
C ALA A 57 -6.35 -30.19 -5.73
N ASP A 58 -6.45 -29.55 -4.56
CA ASP A 58 -7.66 -29.43 -3.73
C ASP A 58 -8.50 -28.22 -4.14
N ILE A 59 -7.85 -27.17 -4.65
CA ILE A 59 -8.48 -25.94 -5.13
C ILE A 59 -7.89 -25.63 -6.51
N ILE A 60 -8.75 -25.29 -7.47
CA ILE A 60 -8.33 -24.86 -8.81
C ILE A 60 -8.92 -23.51 -9.17
N SER A 61 -8.12 -22.67 -9.85
CA SER A 61 -8.51 -21.36 -10.36
C SER A 61 -9.38 -21.46 -11.61
N ALA A 62 -10.50 -20.76 -11.65
CA ALA A 62 -11.22 -20.54 -12.90
C ALA A 62 -10.40 -19.59 -13.80
N ASN A 63 -10.59 -19.65 -15.12
CA ASN A 63 -9.88 -18.75 -16.04
C ASN A 63 -10.53 -17.35 -16.06
N THR A 64 -10.38 -16.60 -14.98
CA THR A 64 -11.06 -15.32 -14.73
C THR A 64 -10.14 -14.19 -14.26
N PHE A 65 -8.83 -14.41 -14.15
CA PHE A 65 -7.82 -13.48 -13.62
C PHE A 65 -7.91 -12.04 -14.17
N GLY A 66 -8.14 -11.88 -15.46
CA GLY A 66 -8.23 -10.56 -16.12
C GLY A 66 -9.66 -10.18 -16.53
N ALA A 67 -10.70 -10.85 -15.98
CA ALA A 67 -12.08 -10.72 -16.43
C ALA A 67 -12.79 -9.47 -15.91
N ASN A 68 -12.10 -8.33 -15.73
CA ASN A 68 -12.71 -7.08 -15.28
C ASN A 68 -13.13 -6.16 -16.44
N SER A 69 -14.04 -5.22 -16.15
CA SER A 69 -14.60 -4.31 -17.15
C SER A 69 -13.55 -3.43 -17.85
N TYR A 70 -12.44 -3.09 -17.15
CA TYR A 70 -11.35 -2.31 -17.74
C TYR A 70 -10.57 -3.12 -18.79
N LYS A 71 -10.13 -4.33 -18.45
CA LYS A 71 -9.37 -5.20 -19.37
C LYS A 71 -10.24 -5.73 -20.52
N LEU A 72 -11.53 -6.01 -20.26
CA LEU A 72 -12.47 -6.49 -21.27
C LEU A 72 -13.08 -5.38 -22.15
N SER A 73 -12.76 -4.12 -21.95
CA SER A 73 -13.38 -2.96 -22.63
C SER A 73 -13.39 -3.05 -24.16
N HIS A 74 -12.40 -3.72 -24.75
CA HIS A 74 -12.28 -3.89 -26.21
C HIS A 74 -12.80 -5.24 -26.74
N SER A 75 -13.24 -6.14 -25.84
CA SER A 75 -13.65 -7.50 -26.21
C SER A 75 -15.06 -7.60 -26.79
N GLY A 76 -15.90 -6.60 -26.51
CA GLY A 76 -17.33 -6.63 -26.82
C GLY A 76 -18.13 -7.63 -25.97
N LYS A 77 -17.53 -8.16 -24.88
CA LYS A 77 -18.13 -9.11 -23.94
C LYS A 77 -18.32 -8.49 -22.58
N SER A 78 -19.36 -8.93 -21.85
CA SER A 78 -19.56 -8.49 -20.46
C SER A 78 -18.75 -9.30 -19.48
N VAL A 79 -18.43 -8.70 -18.33
CA VAL A 79 -17.79 -9.38 -17.20
C VAL A 79 -18.61 -10.60 -16.76
N ASP A 80 -19.92 -10.42 -16.61
CA ASP A 80 -20.85 -11.48 -16.21
C ASP A 80 -20.83 -12.69 -17.17
N GLU A 81 -20.82 -12.46 -18.50
CA GLU A 81 -20.75 -13.52 -19.53
C GLU A 81 -19.44 -14.32 -19.41
N ILE A 82 -18.31 -13.63 -19.25
CA ILE A 82 -16.98 -14.26 -19.22
C ILE A 82 -16.77 -15.02 -17.91
N ILE A 83 -17.05 -14.40 -16.77
CA ILE A 83 -16.86 -15.02 -15.45
C ILE A 83 -17.80 -16.22 -15.28
N THR A 84 -19.08 -16.05 -15.63
CA THR A 84 -20.04 -17.16 -15.56
C THR A 84 -19.57 -18.36 -16.37
N ALA A 85 -19.09 -18.15 -17.60
CA ALA A 85 -18.57 -19.23 -18.44
C ALA A 85 -17.31 -19.87 -17.82
N GLY A 86 -16.39 -19.08 -17.27
CA GLY A 86 -15.17 -19.56 -16.60
C GLY A 86 -15.49 -20.47 -15.41
N ILE A 87 -16.37 -20.02 -14.52
CA ILE A 87 -16.80 -20.79 -13.35
C ILE A 87 -17.53 -22.08 -13.77
N ILE A 88 -18.42 -22.02 -14.75
CA ILE A 88 -19.12 -23.20 -15.26
C ILE A 88 -18.14 -24.24 -15.83
N ASN A 89 -17.15 -23.82 -16.64
CA ASN A 89 -16.15 -24.71 -17.21
C ASN A 89 -15.32 -25.42 -16.12
N CYS A 90 -14.91 -24.65 -15.10
CA CYS A 90 -14.20 -25.15 -13.91
C CYS A 90 -15.06 -26.18 -13.15
N LYS A 91 -16.31 -25.83 -12.81
CA LYS A 91 -17.25 -26.72 -12.09
C LYS A 91 -17.60 -28.01 -12.87
N GLU A 92 -17.72 -27.92 -14.19
CA GLU A 92 -17.93 -29.11 -15.04
C GLU A 92 -16.71 -30.04 -14.99
N ALA A 93 -15.49 -29.51 -15.09
CA ALA A 93 -14.26 -30.29 -14.96
C ALA A 93 -14.18 -31.00 -13.60
N ILE A 94 -14.52 -30.28 -12.49
CA ILE A 94 -14.59 -30.85 -11.15
C ILE A 94 -15.62 -32.01 -11.11
N LYS A 95 -16.83 -31.77 -11.59
CA LYS A 95 -17.91 -32.77 -11.61
C LYS A 95 -17.52 -34.02 -12.40
N GLU A 96 -16.89 -33.83 -13.54
CA GLU A 96 -16.45 -34.94 -14.41
C GLU A 96 -15.28 -35.73 -13.77
N SER A 97 -14.46 -35.07 -12.90
CA SER A 97 -13.38 -35.75 -12.19
C SER A 97 -13.87 -36.72 -11.11
N GLY A 98 -15.06 -36.47 -10.57
CA GLY A 98 -15.60 -37.22 -9.42
C GLY A 98 -14.82 -36.99 -8.11
N LYS A 99 -13.89 -36.05 -8.08
CA LYS A 99 -13.08 -35.69 -6.89
C LYS A 99 -13.70 -34.51 -6.13
N ASP A 100 -13.40 -34.40 -4.85
CA ASP A 100 -13.84 -33.30 -3.97
C ASP A 100 -12.83 -32.15 -4.06
N VAL A 101 -13.00 -31.29 -5.05
CA VAL A 101 -12.15 -30.14 -5.39
C VAL A 101 -12.99 -28.88 -5.40
N PHE A 102 -12.41 -27.74 -5.05
CA PHE A 102 -13.07 -26.43 -4.97
C PHE A 102 -12.66 -25.53 -6.14
N CYS A 103 -13.63 -24.74 -6.62
CA CYS A 103 -13.44 -23.77 -7.69
C CYS A 103 -13.20 -22.38 -7.10
N ALA A 104 -12.02 -21.79 -7.32
CA ALA A 104 -11.74 -20.41 -6.99
C ALA A 104 -12.18 -19.46 -8.10
N LEU A 105 -12.91 -18.39 -7.72
CA LEU A 105 -13.05 -17.22 -8.55
C LEU A 105 -11.71 -16.45 -8.45
N ASP A 106 -10.94 -16.53 -9.51
CA ASP A 106 -9.61 -15.93 -9.60
C ASP A 106 -9.71 -14.51 -10.12
N ILE A 107 -9.22 -13.54 -9.32
CA ILE A 107 -9.28 -12.10 -9.59
C ILE A 107 -7.89 -11.50 -9.41
N GLY A 108 -7.35 -10.98 -10.49
CA GLY A 108 -6.10 -10.23 -10.50
C GLY A 108 -6.31 -8.71 -10.36
N PRO A 109 -5.21 -7.92 -10.37
CA PRO A 109 -5.28 -6.45 -10.34
C PRO A 109 -6.09 -5.90 -11.52
N ILE A 110 -6.75 -4.75 -11.31
CA ILE A 110 -7.53 -4.06 -12.36
C ILE A 110 -6.65 -3.68 -13.55
N GLY A 111 -5.37 -3.35 -13.28
CA GLY A 111 -4.42 -2.87 -14.28
C GLY A 111 -4.32 -1.35 -14.35
N GLN A 112 -4.84 -0.67 -13.34
CA GLN A 112 -4.68 0.77 -13.11
C GLN A 112 -4.33 1.03 -11.64
N LEU A 113 -3.48 2.02 -11.40
CA LEU A 113 -3.20 2.47 -10.05
C LEU A 113 -4.31 3.37 -9.52
N LEU A 114 -4.62 3.22 -8.24
CA LEU A 114 -5.57 4.09 -7.54
C LEU A 114 -4.96 5.46 -7.24
N GLU A 115 -5.83 6.47 -7.07
CA GLU A 115 -5.41 7.77 -6.57
C GLU A 115 -4.70 7.64 -5.21
N PRO A 116 -3.61 8.39 -4.98
CA PRO A 116 -3.05 9.47 -5.81
C PRO A 116 -1.98 9.02 -6.81
N THR A 117 -1.52 7.77 -6.70
CA THR A 117 -0.45 7.21 -7.54
C THR A 117 -0.90 7.06 -9.00
N GLY A 118 -2.18 6.82 -9.22
CA GLY A 118 -2.83 6.74 -10.52
C GLY A 118 -4.07 7.63 -10.60
N SER A 119 -4.99 7.28 -11.49
CA SER A 119 -6.21 8.06 -11.74
C SER A 119 -7.50 7.35 -11.30
N LEU A 120 -7.42 6.07 -10.90
CA LEU A 120 -8.60 5.31 -10.53
C LEU A 120 -9.05 5.63 -9.10
N LYS A 121 -10.31 6.00 -8.91
CA LYS A 121 -10.85 6.27 -7.58
C LYS A 121 -11.14 4.97 -6.84
N PHE A 122 -11.04 5.01 -5.51
CA PHE A 122 -11.31 3.86 -4.65
C PHE A 122 -12.68 3.23 -4.89
N GLU A 123 -13.74 4.04 -5.01
CA GLU A 123 -15.10 3.52 -5.24
C GLU A 123 -15.28 2.95 -6.66
N GLU A 124 -14.57 3.49 -7.65
CA GLU A 124 -14.56 2.92 -9.00
C GLU A 124 -13.88 1.55 -9.01
N ALA A 125 -12.74 1.41 -8.30
CA ALA A 125 -12.10 0.11 -8.11
C ALA A 125 -13.01 -0.88 -7.37
N TYR A 126 -13.65 -0.44 -6.29
CA TYR A 126 -14.64 -1.24 -5.56
C TYR A 126 -15.77 -1.75 -6.48
N ASP A 127 -16.34 -0.88 -7.31
CA ASP A 127 -17.42 -1.26 -8.21
C ASP A 127 -16.97 -2.25 -9.30
N ILE A 128 -15.75 -2.13 -9.82
CA ILE A 128 -15.15 -3.07 -10.75
C ILE A 128 -15.05 -4.46 -10.10
N PHE A 129 -14.43 -4.56 -8.92
CA PHE A 129 -14.32 -5.83 -8.20
C PHE A 129 -15.68 -6.41 -7.80
N LYS A 130 -16.62 -5.56 -7.41
CA LYS A 130 -17.98 -6.00 -7.10
C LYS A 130 -18.67 -6.67 -8.29
N GLU A 131 -18.48 -6.15 -9.49
CA GLU A 131 -19.04 -6.75 -10.71
C GLU A 131 -18.51 -8.18 -10.91
N GLU A 132 -17.19 -8.38 -10.79
CA GLU A 132 -16.54 -9.71 -10.89
C GLU A 132 -17.04 -10.67 -9.80
N ILE A 133 -17.06 -10.21 -8.54
CA ILE A 133 -17.44 -11.03 -7.38
C ILE A 133 -18.89 -11.48 -7.48
N VAL A 134 -19.80 -10.56 -7.81
CA VAL A 134 -21.23 -10.88 -7.95
C VAL A 134 -21.49 -11.89 -9.07
N ALA A 135 -20.79 -11.76 -10.20
CA ALA A 135 -20.87 -12.72 -11.30
C ALA A 135 -20.38 -14.11 -10.88
N GLY A 136 -19.18 -14.19 -10.26
CA GLY A 136 -18.60 -15.46 -9.82
C GLY A 136 -19.40 -16.15 -8.71
N TYR A 137 -19.90 -15.37 -7.74
CA TYR A 137 -20.77 -15.88 -6.66
C TYR A 137 -22.07 -16.49 -7.21
N LYS A 138 -22.73 -15.77 -8.11
CA LYS A 138 -23.95 -16.28 -8.79
C LYS A 138 -23.69 -17.54 -9.63
N ALA A 139 -22.52 -17.61 -10.28
CA ALA A 139 -22.12 -18.76 -11.09
C ALA A 139 -21.76 -20.00 -10.24
N GLY A 140 -21.57 -19.84 -8.92
CA GLY A 140 -21.35 -20.93 -7.97
C GLY A 140 -19.88 -21.20 -7.65
N ALA A 141 -19.02 -20.21 -7.66
CA ALA A 141 -17.67 -20.30 -7.10
C ALA A 141 -17.71 -20.72 -5.62
N ASP A 142 -16.66 -21.39 -5.16
CA ASP A 142 -16.57 -21.89 -3.76
C ASP A 142 -15.72 -20.97 -2.88
N VAL A 143 -14.78 -20.22 -3.48
CA VAL A 143 -13.85 -19.31 -2.82
C VAL A 143 -13.49 -18.13 -3.74
N VAL A 144 -13.23 -16.96 -3.17
CA VAL A 144 -12.66 -15.81 -3.89
C VAL A 144 -11.16 -15.82 -3.67
N LEU A 145 -10.39 -15.78 -4.75
CA LEU A 145 -8.95 -15.59 -4.74
C LEU A 145 -8.63 -14.21 -5.32
N PHE A 146 -8.00 -13.36 -4.53
CA PHE A 146 -7.30 -12.18 -5.03
C PHE A 146 -5.82 -12.51 -5.11
N GLU A 147 -5.25 -12.55 -6.31
CA GLU A 147 -3.85 -12.88 -6.50
C GLU A 147 -3.07 -11.85 -7.30
N THR A 148 -1.76 -11.89 -7.16
CA THR A 148 -0.81 -11.02 -7.88
C THR A 148 -1.05 -9.53 -7.59
N MET A 149 -1.62 -9.22 -6.42
CA MET A 149 -1.88 -7.84 -6.02
C MET A 149 -0.58 -7.11 -5.71
N THR A 150 -0.42 -5.89 -6.21
CA THR A 150 0.79 -5.08 -6.05
C THR A 150 0.58 -3.85 -5.17
N ASP A 151 -0.68 -3.51 -4.89
CA ASP A 151 -1.09 -2.36 -4.12
C ASP A 151 -2.04 -2.76 -2.98
N LEU A 152 -1.67 -2.42 -1.74
CA LEU A 152 -2.47 -2.71 -0.55
C LEU A 152 -3.82 -1.99 -0.58
N TYR A 153 -3.88 -0.80 -1.18
CA TYR A 153 -5.11 -0.01 -1.26
C TYR A 153 -6.11 -0.60 -2.27
N GLU A 154 -5.61 -1.10 -3.39
CA GLU A 154 -6.41 -1.86 -4.36
C GLU A 154 -6.94 -3.15 -3.74
N LEU A 155 -6.07 -3.92 -3.04
CA LEU A 155 -6.47 -5.13 -2.33
C LEU A 155 -7.56 -4.85 -1.29
N LYS A 156 -7.49 -3.72 -0.58
CA LYS A 156 -8.56 -3.32 0.36
C LYS A 156 -9.89 -3.10 -0.33
N ALA A 157 -9.91 -2.43 -1.49
CA ALA A 157 -11.14 -2.23 -2.27
C ALA A 157 -11.75 -3.58 -2.69
N ALA A 158 -10.91 -4.52 -3.15
CA ALA A 158 -11.30 -5.86 -3.53
C ALA A 158 -11.90 -6.66 -2.36
N ILE A 159 -11.23 -6.66 -1.20
CA ILE A 159 -11.72 -7.36 0.00
C ILE A 159 -13.06 -6.79 0.47
N LEU A 160 -13.20 -5.45 0.52
CA LEU A 160 -14.46 -4.82 0.91
C LEU A 160 -15.58 -5.14 -0.07
N ALA A 161 -15.28 -5.15 -1.38
CA ALA A 161 -16.25 -5.55 -2.40
C ALA A 161 -16.72 -7.00 -2.18
N ALA A 162 -15.83 -7.93 -1.83
CA ALA A 162 -16.21 -9.31 -1.53
C ALA A 162 -17.03 -9.41 -0.24
N LYS A 163 -16.56 -8.81 0.85
CA LYS A 163 -17.23 -8.88 2.17
C LYS A 163 -18.62 -8.26 2.18
N GLU A 164 -18.87 -7.26 1.34
CA GLU A 164 -20.15 -6.56 1.26
C GLU A 164 -21.14 -7.22 0.27
N ASN A 165 -20.68 -8.14 -0.63
CA ASN A 165 -21.52 -8.67 -1.69
C ASN A 165 -21.58 -10.21 -1.78
N CYS A 166 -20.78 -10.96 -1.01
CA CYS A 166 -20.87 -12.42 -0.90
C CYS A 166 -20.45 -12.93 0.48
N ASP A 167 -20.69 -14.21 0.75
CA ASP A 167 -20.32 -14.91 1.98
C ASP A 167 -19.24 -15.99 1.76
N LEU A 168 -18.59 -15.96 0.59
CA LEU A 168 -17.51 -16.88 0.27
C LEU A 168 -16.26 -16.60 1.13
N PRO A 169 -15.45 -17.63 1.45
CA PRO A 169 -14.13 -17.42 2.01
C PRO A 169 -13.25 -16.67 1.00
N ILE A 170 -12.40 -15.79 1.52
CA ILE A 170 -11.50 -14.95 0.72
C ILE A 170 -10.07 -15.39 0.99
N ILE A 171 -9.31 -15.61 -0.06
CA ILE A 171 -7.87 -15.84 -0.04
C ILE A 171 -7.22 -14.65 -0.73
N CYS A 172 -6.17 -14.08 -0.14
CA CYS A 172 -5.42 -12.97 -0.72
C CYS A 172 -3.96 -13.35 -0.88
N SER A 173 -3.35 -12.96 -1.99
CA SER A 173 -1.92 -13.01 -2.16
C SER A 173 -1.40 -11.78 -2.90
N MET A 174 -0.26 -11.26 -2.43
CA MET A 174 0.42 -10.14 -3.04
C MET A 174 1.70 -10.58 -3.73
N THR A 175 2.17 -9.74 -4.64
CA THR A 175 3.42 -9.95 -5.36
C THR A 175 4.50 -9.01 -4.82
N PHE A 176 5.64 -9.58 -4.45
CA PHE A 176 6.76 -8.86 -3.84
C PHE A 176 7.98 -8.86 -4.76
N GLU A 177 8.79 -7.80 -4.64
CA GLU A 177 10.11 -7.70 -5.23
C GLU A 177 11.19 -8.27 -4.31
N GLU A 178 12.43 -8.43 -4.78
CA GLU A 178 13.56 -8.97 -4.00
C GLU A 178 13.86 -8.17 -2.73
N ASN A 179 13.50 -6.89 -2.68
CA ASN A 179 13.64 -6.03 -1.51
C ASN A 179 12.62 -6.35 -0.38
N GLY A 180 11.72 -7.32 -0.59
CA GLY A 180 10.69 -7.74 0.36
C GLY A 180 9.47 -6.81 0.43
N ARG A 181 9.29 -5.95 -0.57
CA ARG A 181 8.15 -5.03 -0.68
C ARG A 181 7.42 -5.22 -2.00
N THR A 182 6.16 -4.83 -2.03
CA THR A 182 5.41 -4.75 -3.29
C THR A 182 5.86 -3.55 -4.11
N PHE A 183 5.42 -3.48 -5.35
CA PHE A 183 5.70 -2.35 -6.25
C PHE A 183 5.33 -0.97 -5.66
N THR A 184 4.26 -0.86 -4.87
CA THR A 184 3.86 0.37 -4.17
C THR A 184 4.55 0.55 -2.81
N GLY A 185 5.44 -0.37 -2.41
CA GLY A 185 6.24 -0.27 -1.20
C GLY A 185 5.63 -0.96 0.03
N CYS A 186 4.56 -1.76 -0.12
CA CYS A 186 3.91 -2.46 0.98
C CYS A 186 4.81 -3.60 1.51
N PRO A 187 5.10 -3.69 2.82
CA PRO A 187 5.75 -4.84 3.43
C PRO A 187 4.73 -5.96 3.73
N ALA A 188 5.20 -7.20 3.81
CA ALA A 188 4.34 -8.36 4.09
C ALA A 188 3.55 -8.24 5.40
N GLU A 189 4.10 -7.57 6.40
CA GLU A 189 3.39 -7.32 7.67
C GLU A 189 2.16 -6.42 7.50
N ALA A 190 2.18 -5.45 6.60
CA ALA A 190 1.02 -4.59 6.35
C ALA A 190 -0.09 -5.36 5.63
N GLU A 191 0.25 -6.25 4.70
CA GLU A 191 -0.70 -7.20 4.09
C GLU A 191 -1.37 -8.08 5.16
N ILE A 192 -0.58 -8.71 6.04
CA ILE A 192 -1.10 -9.54 7.14
C ILE A 192 -2.10 -8.75 7.99
N LEU A 193 -1.71 -7.54 8.42
CA LEU A 193 -2.54 -6.70 9.31
C LEU A 193 -3.86 -6.30 8.66
N LEU A 194 -3.84 -5.94 7.37
CA LEU A 194 -5.05 -5.59 6.63
C LEU A 194 -5.95 -6.81 6.44
N CYS A 195 -5.40 -7.91 5.94
CA CYS A 195 -6.16 -9.14 5.66
C CYS A 195 -6.79 -9.75 6.90
N GLU A 196 -6.03 -9.86 8.01
CA GLU A 196 -6.57 -10.34 9.28
C GLU A 196 -7.65 -9.40 9.84
N GLY A 197 -7.40 -8.09 9.81
CA GLY A 197 -8.36 -7.10 10.27
C GLY A 197 -9.68 -7.17 9.53
N LEU A 198 -9.64 -7.33 8.21
CA LEU A 198 -10.82 -7.48 7.35
C LEU A 198 -11.42 -8.89 7.35
N GLY A 199 -10.84 -9.84 8.10
CA GLY A 199 -11.38 -11.20 8.25
C GLY A 199 -11.26 -12.05 6.98
N VAL A 200 -10.11 -11.98 6.32
CA VAL A 200 -9.71 -12.84 5.19
C VAL A 200 -9.39 -14.24 5.72
N SER A 201 -9.60 -15.27 4.92
CA SER A 201 -9.43 -16.68 5.32
C SER A 201 -8.01 -17.21 5.18
N ALA A 202 -7.22 -16.63 4.27
CA ALA A 202 -5.80 -16.93 4.09
C ALA A 202 -5.09 -15.74 3.42
N VAL A 203 -3.82 -15.54 3.74
CA VAL A 203 -2.96 -14.45 3.22
C VAL A 203 -1.67 -15.04 2.66
N GLY A 204 -1.04 -14.41 1.68
CA GLY A 204 0.20 -14.97 1.17
C GLY A 204 0.86 -14.27 0.01
N VAL A 205 1.67 -15.03 -0.70
CA VAL A 205 2.52 -14.53 -1.77
C VAL A 205 2.42 -15.40 -3.02
N ASN A 206 2.36 -14.78 -4.19
CA ASN A 206 2.44 -15.48 -5.46
C ASN A 206 3.22 -14.69 -6.51
N CYS A 207 3.62 -15.38 -7.57
CA CYS A 207 4.23 -14.80 -8.77
C CYS A 207 5.56 -14.06 -8.50
N SER A 208 6.01 -13.24 -9.48
CA SER A 208 7.20 -12.39 -9.48
C SER A 208 8.52 -13.16 -9.42
N LEU A 209 8.75 -13.91 -8.37
CA LEU A 209 10.03 -14.56 -8.03
C LEU A 209 9.85 -16.08 -7.94
N GLY A 210 10.98 -16.78 -7.95
CA GLY A 210 11.04 -18.21 -7.64
C GLY A 210 10.92 -18.50 -6.14
N PRO A 211 10.76 -19.77 -5.75
CA PRO A 211 10.60 -20.13 -4.35
C PRO A 211 11.80 -19.72 -3.48
N LYS A 212 13.01 -19.79 -4.01
CA LYS A 212 14.24 -19.43 -3.30
C LYS A 212 14.26 -17.95 -2.88
N GLU A 213 13.99 -17.08 -3.82
CA GLU A 213 13.98 -15.62 -3.62
C GLU A 213 12.84 -15.18 -2.69
N LEU A 214 11.70 -15.91 -2.72
CA LEU A 214 10.54 -15.64 -1.86
C LEU A 214 10.71 -16.14 -0.42
N MET A 215 11.69 -17.01 -0.09
CA MET A 215 11.85 -17.59 1.25
C MET A 215 11.87 -16.59 2.41
N PRO A 216 12.53 -15.42 2.32
CA PRO A 216 12.50 -14.43 3.41
C PRO A 216 11.09 -13.88 3.66
N ILE A 217 10.31 -13.65 2.60
CA ILE A 217 8.93 -13.15 2.66
C ILE A 217 8.01 -14.23 3.21
N ILE A 218 8.11 -15.46 2.70
CA ILE A 218 7.36 -16.63 3.18
C ILE A 218 7.61 -16.86 4.68
N LYS A 219 8.83 -16.74 5.12
CA LYS A 219 9.19 -16.84 6.53
C LYS A 219 8.48 -15.77 7.36
N THR A 220 8.50 -14.52 6.91
CA THR A 220 7.79 -13.40 7.58
C THR A 220 6.29 -13.67 7.65
N LEU A 221 5.67 -14.10 6.55
CA LEU A 221 4.25 -14.45 6.51
C LEU A 221 3.93 -15.57 7.50
N CYS A 222 4.69 -16.68 7.46
CA CYS A 222 4.47 -17.84 8.33
C CYS A 222 4.77 -17.58 9.82
N GLU A 223 5.67 -16.64 10.14
CA GLU A 223 6.00 -16.28 11.53
C GLU A 223 5.02 -15.28 12.13
N LYS A 224 4.41 -14.41 11.30
CA LYS A 224 3.61 -13.28 11.78
C LYS A 224 2.10 -13.40 11.51
N SER A 225 1.66 -14.25 10.58
CA SER A 225 0.23 -14.41 10.27
C SER A 225 -0.50 -15.33 11.25
N LYS A 226 -1.65 -14.88 11.76
CA LYS A 226 -2.59 -15.65 12.58
C LYS A 226 -3.56 -16.50 11.75
N ILE A 227 -3.65 -16.22 10.46
CA ILE A 227 -4.48 -16.97 9.51
C ILE A 227 -3.59 -17.83 8.61
N PRO A 228 -4.13 -18.85 7.95
CA PRO A 228 -3.37 -19.69 7.02
C PRO A 228 -2.60 -18.90 5.98
N VAL A 229 -1.39 -19.37 5.65
CA VAL A 229 -0.54 -18.76 4.62
C VAL A 229 -0.63 -19.57 3.33
N ILE A 230 -0.86 -18.89 2.20
CA ILE A 230 -0.80 -19.43 0.84
C ILE A 230 0.50 -19.00 0.15
N VAL A 231 1.14 -19.94 -0.56
CA VAL A 231 2.39 -19.70 -1.29
C VAL A 231 2.29 -20.32 -2.67
N MET A 232 2.38 -19.50 -3.72
CA MET A 232 2.31 -19.92 -5.13
C MET A 232 3.44 -19.29 -5.95
N PRO A 233 4.69 -19.76 -5.83
CA PRO A 233 5.83 -19.17 -6.53
C PRO A 233 5.84 -19.52 -8.02
N ASN A 234 6.62 -18.77 -8.79
CA ASN A 234 6.96 -19.15 -10.16
C ASN A 234 7.89 -20.38 -10.19
N ALA A 235 7.98 -21.06 -11.32
CA ALA A 235 8.98 -22.11 -11.56
C ALA A 235 10.41 -21.53 -11.71
N GLY A 236 10.80 -20.60 -10.84
CA GLY A 236 12.00 -19.77 -10.96
C GLY A 236 11.76 -18.54 -11.86
N LEU A 237 12.84 -17.97 -12.36
CA LEU A 237 12.77 -16.85 -13.28
C LEU A 237 12.82 -17.35 -14.73
N PRO A 238 12.01 -16.79 -15.65
CA PRO A 238 12.07 -17.18 -17.05
C PRO A 238 13.35 -16.66 -17.70
N ASP A 239 13.98 -17.50 -18.52
CA ASP A 239 15.06 -17.05 -19.40
C ASP A 239 14.48 -16.08 -20.45
N PRO A 240 14.98 -14.84 -20.53
CA PRO A 240 14.43 -13.84 -21.44
C PRO A 240 14.51 -14.21 -22.93
N ALA A 241 15.42 -15.10 -23.30
CA ALA A 241 15.65 -15.52 -24.68
C ALA A 241 14.81 -16.70 -25.11
N THR A 242 14.58 -17.66 -24.22
CA THR A 242 13.86 -18.91 -24.52
C THR A 242 12.44 -18.93 -23.94
N GLY A 243 12.18 -18.12 -22.92
CA GLY A 243 10.95 -18.17 -22.13
C GLY A 243 10.85 -19.38 -21.21
N GLU A 244 11.91 -20.20 -21.11
CA GLU A 244 11.95 -21.36 -20.25
C GLU A 244 12.26 -20.91 -18.81
N TYR A 245 11.59 -21.55 -17.84
CA TYR A 245 11.76 -21.26 -16.43
C TYR A 245 12.95 -22.04 -15.86
N SER A 246 13.62 -21.45 -14.85
CA SER A 246 14.97 -21.87 -14.42
C SER A 246 14.99 -23.12 -13.54
N ILE A 247 13.88 -23.52 -12.91
CA ILE A 247 13.80 -24.70 -12.02
C ILE A 247 12.82 -25.76 -12.55
N ASP A 248 13.18 -27.02 -12.33
CA ASP A 248 12.33 -28.16 -12.72
C ASP A 248 11.36 -28.56 -11.59
N ALA A 249 10.48 -29.52 -11.89
CA ALA A 249 9.45 -29.97 -10.97
C ALA A 249 10.01 -30.68 -9.73
N GLU A 250 11.20 -31.28 -9.80
CA GLU A 250 11.84 -31.92 -8.66
C GLU A 250 12.35 -30.90 -7.67
N GLU A 251 13.15 -29.93 -8.14
CA GLU A 251 13.68 -28.82 -7.33
C GLU A 251 12.54 -27.95 -6.73
N PHE A 252 11.51 -27.63 -7.53
CA PHE A 252 10.35 -26.91 -7.05
C PHE A 252 9.66 -27.62 -5.89
N SER A 253 9.47 -28.94 -6.02
CA SER A 253 8.81 -29.74 -4.99
C SER A 253 9.65 -29.91 -3.72
N ASP A 254 11.00 -29.79 -3.80
CA ASP A 254 11.86 -29.73 -2.63
C ASP A 254 11.65 -28.42 -1.87
N TYR A 255 11.58 -27.27 -2.55
CA TYR A 255 11.19 -26.01 -1.92
C TYR A 255 9.77 -26.05 -1.33
N ALA A 256 8.83 -26.76 -1.94
CA ALA A 256 7.49 -26.90 -1.38
C ALA A 256 7.50 -27.62 -0.03
N VAL A 257 8.43 -28.56 0.18
CA VAL A 257 8.66 -29.20 1.48
C VAL A 257 9.19 -28.19 2.51
N GLU A 258 10.17 -27.37 2.13
CA GLU A 258 10.71 -26.32 3.02
C GLU A 258 9.63 -25.28 3.39
N ILE A 259 8.81 -24.87 2.42
CA ILE A 259 7.68 -23.95 2.59
C ILE A 259 6.64 -24.54 3.57
N ALA A 260 6.33 -25.83 3.44
CA ALA A 260 5.47 -26.55 4.37
C ALA A 260 6.06 -26.59 5.78
N ASP A 261 7.37 -26.81 5.91
CA ASP A 261 8.09 -26.84 7.20
C ASP A 261 8.14 -25.45 7.88
N LEU A 262 8.09 -24.36 7.12
CA LEU A 262 7.92 -23.00 7.66
C LEU A 262 6.50 -22.76 8.21
N GLY A 263 5.51 -23.57 7.79
CA GLY A 263 4.13 -23.54 8.29
C GLY A 263 3.11 -22.96 7.31
N ALA A 264 3.40 -22.91 6.00
CA ALA A 264 2.40 -22.61 4.99
C ALA A 264 1.29 -23.66 5.00
N GLY A 265 0.04 -23.22 4.90
CA GLY A 265 -1.13 -24.11 4.91
C GLY A 265 -1.59 -24.48 3.50
N ILE A 266 -1.35 -23.61 2.52
CA ILE A 266 -1.78 -23.79 1.13
C ILE A 266 -0.57 -23.59 0.24
N ILE A 267 -0.28 -24.54 -0.64
CA ILE A 267 0.87 -24.51 -1.54
C ILE A 267 0.39 -24.82 -2.96
N GLY A 268 0.79 -23.99 -3.90
CA GLY A 268 0.51 -24.12 -5.32
C GLY A 268 1.68 -23.62 -6.16
N GLY A 269 1.38 -23.28 -7.41
CA GLY A 269 2.35 -22.69 -8.30
C GLY A 269 1.76 -21.55 -9.11
N CYS A 270 2.62 -20.66 -9.63
CA CYS A 270 2.25 -19.59 -10.55
C CYS A 270 2.99 -19.80 -11.87
N CYS A 271 3.42 -18.75 -12.54
CA CYS A 271 3.98 -18.81 -13.88
C CYS A 271 5.07 -19.90 -14.06
N GLY A 272 5.01 -20.61 -15.19
CA GLY A 272 5.93 -21.70 -15.53
C GLY A 272 5.63 -23.06 -14.89
N THR A 273 4.79 -23.13 -13.86
CA THR A 273 4.42 -24.41 -13.26
C THR A 273 3.42 -25.18 -14.13
N THR A 274 3.55 -26.51 -14.13
CA THR A 274 2.72 -27.44 -14.91
C THR A 274 2.06 -28.45 -13.98
N PRO A 275 1.12 -29.28 -14.47
CA PRO A 275 0.55 -30.37 -13.68
C PRO A 275 1.60 -31.32 -13.05
N GLU A 276 2.77 -31.47 -13.67
CA GLU A 276 3.88 -32.24 -13.11
C GLU A 276 4.43 -31.63 -11.82
N PHE A 277 4.62 -30.28 -11.79
CA PHE A 277 5.05 -29.55 -10.60
C PHE A 277 4.07 -29.75 -9.43
N ILE A 278 2.78 -29.61 -9.71
CA ILE A 278 1.72 -29.77 -8.70
C ILE A 278 1.65 -31.21 -8.22
N ARG A 279 1.79 -32.21 -9.11
CA ARG A 279 1.79 -33.62 -8.73
C ARG A 279 2.94 -33.97 -7.80
N ARG A 280 4.17 -33.54 -8.12
CA ARG A 280 5.33 -33.80 -7.26
C ARG A 280 5.22 -33.08 -5.93
N THR A 281 4.74 -31.84 -5.95
CA THR A 281 4.45 -31.08 -4.72
C THR A 281 3.46 -31.86 -3.84
N ALA A 282 2.32 -32.28 -4.40
CA ALA A 282 1.29 -33.03 -3.69
C ALA A 282 1.85 -34.35 -3.12
N GLU A 283 2.67 -35.09 -3.88
CA GLU A 283 3.31 -36.32 -3.44
C GLU A 283 4.30 -36.10 -2.28
N LYS A 284 5.17 -35.04 -2.35
CA LYS A 284 6.19 -34.78 -1.34
C LYS A 284 5.62 -34.22 -0.02
N VAL A 285 4.53 -33.44 -0.09
CA VAL A 285 3.90 -32.90 1.13
C VAL A 285 2.79 -33.79 1.67
N LYS A 286 2.48 -34.90 1.02
CA LYS A 286 1.43 -35.85 1.40
C LYS A 286 1.57 -36.30 2.86
N GLY A 287 0.46 -36.22 3.61
CA GLY A 287 0.40 -36.67 5.00
C GLY A 287 0.97 -35.66 6.01
N ARG A 288 1.47 -34.51 5.57
CA ARG A 288 1.83 -33.41 6.47
C ARG A 288 0.56 -32.78 7.03
N LYS A 289 0.59 -32.38 8.30
CA LYS A 289 -0.54 -31.71 8.96
C LYS A 289 -0.25 -30.22 9.03
N TYR A 290 -1.28 -29.44 8.79
CA TYR A 290 -1.23 -28.01 9.10
C TYR A 290 -1.40 -27.81 10.60
N GLU A 291 -0.48 -27.06 11.21
CA GLU A 291 -0.55 -26.67 12.60
C GLU A 291 -0.72 -25.16 12.71
N SER A 292 -1.88 -24.73 13.18
CA SER A 292 -2.13 -23.30 13.42
C SER A 292 -1.22 -22.80 14.53
N LYS A 293 -0.38 -21.83 14.22
CA LYS A 293 0.53 -21.21 15.20
C LYS A 293 -0.25 -20.27 16.12
N LYS A 294 0.05 -20.34 17.42
CA LYS A 294 -0.39 -19.30 18.36
C LYS A 294 0.59 -18.13 18.30
N ILE A 295 0.20 -17.08 17.63
CA ILE A 295 1.02 -15.87 17.51
C ILE A 295 0.49 -14.84 18.51
N GLU A 296 1.33 -14.50 19.47
CA GLU A 296 1.09 -13.37 20.36
C GLU A 296 1.53 -12.09 19.65
N ARG A 297 0.62 -11.15 19.52
CA ARG A 297 0.91 -9.85 18.89
C ARG A 297 0.57 -8.74 19.89
N VAL A 298 1.39 -7.71 19.90
CA VAL A 298 1.06 -6.45 20.57
C VAL A 298 0.27 -5.55 19.60
N CYS A 299 -0.31 -4.47 20.12
CA CYS A 299 -0.97 -3.49 19.27
C CYS A 299 -0.07 -3.08 18.12
N THR A 300 -0.55 -3.29 16.91
CA THR A 300 0.19 -2.99 15.69
C THR A 300 -0.75 -2.34 14.68
N ILE A 301 -0.37 -1.17 14.19
CA ILE A 301 -1.08 -0.41 13.17
C ILE A 301 -0.15 -0.15 11.99
N CYS A 302 -0.71 0.14 10.83
CA CYS A 302 0.10 0.40 9.64
C CYS A 302 -0.54 1.42 8.71
N SER A 303 0.31 2.10 7.94
CA SER A 303 -0.03 2.71 6.66
C SER A 303 0.17 1.68 5.53
N GLY A 304 0.05 2.12 4.28
CA GLY A 304 0.35 1.26 3.12
C GLY A 304 1.81 0.81 3.04
N THR A 305 2.75 1.55 3.64
CA THR A 305 4.19 1.31 3.48
C THR A 305 4.97 1.17 4.79
N ASN A 306 4.35 1.46 5.94
CA ASN A 306 5.02 1.43 7.23
C ASN A 306 4.17 0.76 8.31
N VAL A 307 4.83 -0.02 9.17
CA VAL A 307 4.21 -0.76 10.28
C VAL A 307 4.76 -0.24 11.60
N VAL A 308 3.87 0.12 12.52
CA VAL A 308 4.20 0.59 13.87
C VAL A 308 3.68 -0.38 14.91
N GLU A 309 4.62 -1.10 15.50
CA GLU A 309 4.37 -1.99 16.64
C GLU A 309 4.51 -1.22 17.96
N VAL A 310 3.49 -1.28 18.82
CA VAL A 310 3.45 -0.62 20.12
C VAL A 310 3.99 -1.55 21.21
N SER A 311 5.20 -2.07 21.01
CA SER A 311 5.96 -2.86 21.99
C SER A 311 6.73 -1.97 22.99
N GLN A 312 6.86 -0.68 22.66
CA GLN A 312 7.52 0.37 23.43
C GLN A 312 6.73 1.68 23.28
N PRO A 313 7.01 2.72 24.09
CA PRO A 313 6.35 4.02 23.94
C PRO A 313 6.47 4.57 22.51
N ARG A 314 5.31 4.89 21.88
CA ARG A 314 5.18 5.47 20.56
C ARG A 314 4.48 6.81 20.63
N ILE A 315 5.05 7.83 20.00
CA ILE A 315 4.54 9.19 20.04
C ILE A 315 3.40 9.37 19.06
N ILE A 316 2.23 9.80 19.55
CA ILE A 316 1.12 10.29 18.72
C ILE A 316 1.21 11.81 18.66
N GLY A 317 1.32 12.36 17.44
CA GLY A 317 1.37 13.80 17.21
C GLY A 317 0.00 14.47 17.31
N GLU A 318 -0.15 15.51 18.15
CA GLU A 318 -1.43 16.18 18.49
C GLU A 318 -1.74 17.45 17.67
N ARG A 319 -0.93 17.80 16.66
CA ARG A 319 -1.05 19.13 16.04
C ARG A 319 -2.17 19.28 15.03
N ILE A 320 -2.61 18.19 14.41
CA ILE A 320 -3.72 18.18 13.45
C ILE A 320 -5.04 18.09 14.23
N ASN A 321 -5.40 19.17 14.87
CA ASN A 321 -6.60 19.29 15.71
C ASN A 321 -6.97 20.77 15.88
N PRO A 322 -8.24 21.20 15.60
CA PRO A 322 -8.65 22.61 15.67
C PRO A 322 -8.72 23.18 17.10
N THR A 323 -8.74 22.34 18.14
CA THR A 323 -8.93 22.77 19.52
C THR A 323 -7.82 23.72 19.97
N GLY A 324 -8.20 24.98 20.28
CA GLY A 324 -7.29 26.01 20.75
C GLY A 324 -6.32 26.60 19.70
N LYS A 325 -6.43 26.21 18.41
CA LYS A 325 -5.50 26.59 17.33
C LYS A 325 -6.19 27.42 16.26
N LYS A 326 -6.06 28.75 16.34
CA LYS A 326 -6.75 29.69 15.44
C LYS A 326 -6.36 29.50 13.96
N LEU A 327 -5.05 29.32 13.67
CA LEU A 327 -4.56 29.16 12.31
C LEU A 327 -5.07 27.85 11.69
N PHE A 328 -5.10 26.77 12.47
CA PHE A 328 -5.63 25.48 12.01
C PHE A 328 -7.13 25.56 11.69
N LYS A 329 -7.92 26.24 12.56
CA LYS A 329 -9.35 26.52 12.26
C LYS A 329 -9.53 27.29 10.96
N GLN A 330 -8.69 28.30 10.72
CA GLN A 330 -8.75 29.09 9.51
C GLN A 330 -8.38 28.26 8.28
N ALA A 331 -7.40 27.36 8.39
CA ALA A 331 -7.01 26.43 7.34
C ALA A 331 -8.19 25.51 6.96
N LEU A 332 -8.88 24.95 7.95
CA LEU A 332 -10.07 24.10 7.71
C LEU A 332 -11.20 24.87 7.01
N ILE A 333 -11.48 26.11 7.43
CA ILE A 333 -12.53 26.95 6.81
C ILE A 333 -12.16 27.32 5.37
N ASN A 334 -10.89 27.58 5.10
CA ASN A 334 -10.39 27.97 3.78
C ASN A 334 -10.08 26.78 2.86
N ASP A 335 -10.29 25.55 3.33
CA ASP A 335 -9.89 24.32 2.60
C ASP A 335 -8.39 24.26 2.27
N ASP A 336 -7.54 24.85 3.15
CA ASP A 336 -6.09 24.95 3.01
C ASP A 336 -5.43 23.63 3.45
N ILE A 337 -5.37 22.68 2.53
CA ILE A 337 -4.81 21.35 2.77
C ILE A 337 -3.29 21.41 2.97
N ASP A 338 -2.59 22.33 2.33
CA ASP A 338 -1.13 22.47 2.43
C ASP A 338 -0.72 22.83 3.86
N TYR A 339 -1.53 23.68 4.55
CA TYR A 339 -1.28 23.96 5.97
C TYR A 339 -1.44 22.71 6.84
N ILE A 340 -2.44 21.86 6.56
CA ILE A 340 -2.66 20.59 7.27
C ILE A 340 -1.49 19.64 7.04
N LEU A 341 -1.04 19.49 5.80
CA LEU A 341 0.13 18.70 5.43
C LEU A 341 1.40 19.22 6.10
N GLY A 342 1.62 20.53 6.11
CA GLY A 342 2.72 21.14 6.83
C GLY A 342 2.76 20.75 8.31
N GLN A 343 1.58 20.67 8.98
CA GLN A 343 1.50 20.19 10.35
C GLN A 343 1.82 18.70 10.49
N ALA A 344 1.46 17.86 9.50
CA ALA A 344 1.80 16.44 9.48
C ALA A 344 3.33 16.25 9.34
N ILE A 345 3.92 16.88 8.34
CA ILE A 345 5.36 16.80 8.00
C ILE A 345 6.23 17.27 9.17
N GLU A 346 5.90 18.42 9.78
CA GLU A 346 6.63 18.93 10.92
C GLU A 346 6.64 17.93 12.09
N GLN A 347 5.51 17.28 12.37
CA GLN A 347 5.40 16.32 13.46
C GLN A 347 6.18 15.04 13.18
N VAL A 348 6.11 14.52 11.95
CA VAL A 348 6.89 13.34 11.53
C VAL A 348 8.39 13.64 11.60
N GLY A 349 8.81 14.79 11.09
CA GLY A 349 10.21 15.25 11.17
C GLY A 349 10.71 15.45 12.60
N ALA A 350 9.82 15.78 13.54
CA ALA A 350 10.13 15.89 14.97
C ALA A 350 10.11 14.55 15.71
N GLY A 351 9.67 13.45 15.07
CA GLY A 351 9.70 12.09 15.60
C GLY A 351 8.35 11.57 16.10
N ALA A 352 7.23 12.00 15.53
CA ALA A 352 5.95 11.32 15.70
C ALA A 352 5.99 9.96 15.02
N ASP A 353 5.56 8.92 15.73
CA ASP A 353 5.38 7.58 15.16
C ASP A 353 3.99 7.41 14.52
N ILE A 354 3.00 8.18 14.98
CA ILE A 354 1.59 8.15 14.60
C ILE A 354 1.08 9.59 14.59
N LEU A 355 0.12 9.92 13.73
CA LEU A 355 -0.53 11.23 13.73
C LEU A 355 -2.00 11.12 14.14
N ASP A 356 -2.41 11.90 15.15
CA ASP A 356 -3.83 12.10 15.49
C ASP A 356 -4.44 13.12 14.52
N VAL A 357 -5.52 12.74 13.84
CA VAL A 357 -6.18 13.56 12.83
C VAL A 357 -7.60 13.87 13.24
N ASN A 358 -7.81 15.10 13.68
CA ASN A 358 -9.10 15.68 14.03
C ASN A 358 -9.36 16.94 13.19
N VAL A 359 -10.44 16.95 12.43
CA VAL A 359 -10.88 18.09 11.61
C VAL A 359 -12.26 18.62 12.02
N GLY A 360 -12.74 18.19 13.20
CA GLY A 360 -14.06 18.55 13.72
C GLY A 360 -14.22 20.04 13.96
N LEU A 361 -15.00 20.70 13.11
CA LEU A 361 -15.34 22.12 13.22
C LEU A 361 -16.81 22.34 12.78
N PRO A 362 -17.65 23.02 13.59
CA PRO A 362 -19.09 23.13 13.32
C PRO A 362 -19.45 23.76 11.94
N ASP A 363 -18.57 24.60 11.39
CA ASP A 363 -18.88 25.40 10.20
C ASP A 363 -18.38 24.77 8.88
N ILE A 364 -17.96 23.48 8.89
CA ILE A 364 -17.48 22.78 7.70
C ILE A 364 -18.15 21.42 7.52
N ASP A 365 -18.05 20.84 6.31
CA ASP A 365 -18.35 19.44 6.08
C ASP A 365 -17.20 18.59 6.61
N GLU A 366 -17.32 18.14 7.88
CA GLU A 366 -16.28 17.34 8.56
C GLU A 366 -15.98 16.04 7.81
N LYS A 367 -17.00 15.40 7.22
CA LYS A 367 -16.83 14.15 6.48
C LYS A 367 -15.96 14.33 5.24
N ALA A 368 -16.29 15.34 4.41
CA ALA A 368 -15.51 15.64 3.22
C ALA A 368 -14.08 16.07 3.56
N MET A 369 -13.92 16.90 4.59
CA MET A 369 -12.61 17.35 5.06
C MET A 369 -11.77 16.19 5.64
N MET A 370 -12.36 15.27 6.40
CA MET A 370 -11.66 14.12 6.96
C MET A 370 -11.16 13.18 5.85
N ILE A 371 -11.98 12.88 4.84
CA ILE A 371 -11.56 12.09 3.67
C ILE A 371 -10.38 12.75 2.98
N LYS A 372 -10.47 14.07 2.74
CA LYS A 372 -9.41 14.83 2.07
C LYS A 372 -8.12 14.83 2.90
N ALA A 373 -8.21 15.11 4.20
CA ALA A 373 -7.06 15.15 5.10
C ALA A 373 -6.38 13.76 5.20
N VAL A 374 -7.15 12.68 5.40
CA VAL A 374 -6.63 11.31 5.49
C VAL A 374 -5.90 10.92 4.22
N LYS A 375 -6.50 11.12 3.05
CA LYS A 375 -5.86 10.83 1.77
C LYS A 375 -4.57 11.62 1.62
N SER A 376 -4.64 12.95 1.72
CA SER A 376 -3.48 13.83 1.50
C SER A 376 -2.33 13.54 2.48
N ILE A 377 -2.61 13.27 3.76
CA ILE A 377 -1.56 12.93 4.73
C ILE A 377 -0.91 11.59 4.42
N GLN A 378 -1.69 10.57 4.00
CA GLN A 378 -1.14 9.27 3.62
C GLN A 378 -0.34 9.30 2.31
N ASP A 379 -0.64 10.23 1.42
CA ASP A 379 0.11 10.45 0.19
C ASP A 379 1.50 11.01 0.47
N ASP A 380 1.61 11.86 1.48
CA ASP A 380 2.80 12.65 1.79
C ASP A 380 3.65 12.04 2.91
N THR A 381 3.01 11.35 3.86
CA THR A 381 3.70 10.72 4.99
C THR A 381 3.47 9.21 5.02
N ASN A 382 4.45 8.48 5.55
CA ASN A 382 4.35 7.03 5.70
C ASN A 382 3.91 6.57 7.10
N VAL A 383 3.63 7.49 8.03
CA VAL A 383 3.22 7.12 9.39
C VAL A 383 1.74 6.76 9.43
N PRO A 384 1.34 5.75 10.23
CA PRO A 384 -0.07 5.45 10.42
C PRO A 384 -0.83 6.57 11.14
N LEU A 385 -2.15 6.60 10.92
CA LEU A 385 -3.02 7.63 11.49
C LEU A 385 -3.91 7.07 12.60
N GLN A 386 -4.16 7.94 13.58
CA GLN A 386 -5.25 7.83 14.53
C GLN A 386 -6.39 8.75 14.04
N ILE A 387 -7.52 8.17 13.66
CA ILE A 387 -8.68 8.90 13.14
C ILE A 387 -9.53 9.37 14.32
N ASP A 388 -9.60 10.67 14.55
CA ASP A 388 -10.27 11.28 15.69
C ASP A 388 -11.56 12.01 15.27
N SER A 389 -12.69 11.40 15.54
CA SER A 389 -14.02 12.01 15.39
C SER A 389 -15.02 11.38 16.34
N THR A 390 -16.03 12.15 16.76
CA THR A 390 -17.17 11.68 17.54
C THR A 390 -18.36 11.27 16.66
N ILE A 391 -18.28 11.47 15.35
CA ILE A 391 -19.35 11.25 14.38
C ILE A 391 -19.10 9.92 13.64
N PRO A 392 -19.96 8.89 13.84
CA PRO A 392 -19.75 7.57 13.22
C PRO A 392 -19.65 7.60 11.70
N GLU A 393 -20.41 8.45 11.03
CA GLU A 393 -20.39 8.59 9.56
C GLU A 393 -19.09 9.21 9.04
N VAL A 394 -18.42 10.05 9.85
CA VAL A 394 -17.09 10.60 9.54
C VAL A 394 -16.04 9.51 9.72
N LEU A 395 -16.11 8.76 10.83
CA LEU A 395 -15.22 7.62 11.08
C LEU A 395 -15.33 6.58 9.97
N GLU A 396 -16.55 6.16 9.59
CA GLU A 396 -16.74 5.17 8.53
C GLU A 396 -16.14 5.63 7.21
N ALA A 397 -16.39 6.88 6.83
CA ALA A 397 -15.88 7.43 5.58
C ALA A 397 -14.34 7.49 5.56
N ALA A 398 -13.71 7.88 6.67
CA ALA A 398 -12.26 7.89 6.80
C ALA A 398 -11.67 6.48 6.79
N LEU A 399 -12.26 5.55 7.54
CA LEU A 399 -11.82 4.16 7.60
C LEU A 399 -11.92 3.47 6.23
N ARG A 400 -12.92 3.81 5.43
CA ARG A 400 -13.11 3.25 4.09
C ARG A 400 -11.97 3.62 3.16
N VAL A 401 -11.51 4.87 3.19
CA VAL A 401 -10.45 5.39 2.29
C VAL A 401 -9.04 5.29 2.89
N TYR A 402 -8.89 4.81 4.11
CA TYR A 402 -7.59 4.66 4.75
C TYR A 402 -6.82 3.45 4.18
N ASN A 403 -5.60 3.66 3.72
CA ASN A 403 -4.73 2.60 3.22
C ASN A 403 -3.91 1.98 4.37
N GLY A 404 -4.28 0.77 4.80
CA GLY A 404 -3.67 0.06 5.92
C GLY A 404 -4.62 -0.20 7.09
N LYS A 405 -4.05 -0.36 8.31
CA LYS A 405 -4.77 -0.56 9.57
C LYS A 405 -4.61 0.66 10.49
N PRO A 406 -5.60 1.56 10.59
CA PRO A 406 -5.56 2.74 11.45
C PRO A 406 -5.92 2.44 12.91
N MET A 407 -5.84 3.49 13.75
CA MET A 407 -6.45 3.52 15.08
C MET A 407 -7.64 4.49 15.07
N VAL A 408 -8.74 4.11 15.73
CA VAL A 408 -9.94 4.95 15.90
C VAL A 408 -9.90 5.63 17.25
N ASN A 409 -10.05 6.92 17.29
CA ASN A 409 -10.23 7.75 18.48
C ASN A 409 -11.62 8.41 18.39
N SER A 410 -12.66 7.98 19.09
CA SER A 410 -12.64 6.99 20.14
C SER A 410 -14.03 6.41 20.41
N VAL A 411 -14.08 5.44 21.29
CA VAL A 411 -15.32 5.02 21.99
C VAL A 411 -15.24 5.41 23.45
N ASN A 412 -16.38 5.46 24.14
CA ASN A 412 -16.45 5.68 25.58
C ASN A 412 -17.36 4.64 26.27
N GLY A 413 -17.57 4.76 27.58
CA GLY A 413 -18.39 3.83 28.38
C GLY A 413 -19.90 3.91 28.13
N GLU A 414 -20.39 4.79 27.28
CA GLU A 414 -21.80 4.92 26.91
C GLU A 414 -22.22 3.83 25.93
N GLU A 415 -23.39 3.24 26.13
CA GLU A 415 -23.92 2.19 25.26
C GLU A 415 -24.06 2.63 23.80
N GLU A 416 -24.48 3.88 23.59
CA GLU A 416 -24.65 4.44 22.25
C GLU A 416 -23.30 4.54 21.51
N SER A 417 -22.24 5.02 22.18
CA SER A 417 -20.88 5.08 21.61
C SER A 417 -20.37 3.69 21.23
N LEU A 418 -20.47 2.72 22.15
CA LEU A 418 -20.03 1.35 21.91
C LEU A 418 -20.79 0.70 20.74
N LYS A 419 -22.13 0.89 20.68
CA LYS A 419 -22.99 0.30 19.65
C LYS A 419 -22.76 0.90 18.26
N ASN A 420 -22.45 2.20 18.16
CA ASN A 420 -22.32 2.87 16.88
C ASN A 420 -20.90 2.81 16.31
N VAL A 421 -19.87 2.79 17.13
CA VAL A 421 -18.47 2.87 16.66
C VAL A 421 -17.79 1.49 16.60
N LEU A 422 -17.96 0.60 17.58
CA LEU A 422 -17.26 -0.68 17.58
C LEU A 422 -17.57 -1.57 16.37
N PRO A 423 -18.81 -1.61 15.81
CA PRO A 423 -19.06 -2.33 14.55
C PRO A 423 -18.24 -1.80 13.37
N LEU A 424 -17.98 -0.48 13.30
CA LEU A 424 -17.13 0.13 12.28
C LEU A 424 -15.67 -0.28 12.48
N VAL A 425 -15.18 -0.23 13.72
CA VAL A 425 -13.83 -0.73 14.07
C VAL A 425 -13.64 -2.17 13.60
N LYS A 426 -14.62 -3.03 13.88
CA LYS A 426 -14.60 -4.44 13.47
C LYS A 426 -14.68 -4.60 11.95
N LYS A 427 -15.57 -3.87 11.29
CA LYS A 427 -15.77 -3.93 9.83
C LYS A 427 -14.49 -3.61 9.07
N TYR A 428 -13.75 -2.59 9.52
CA TYR A 428 -12.54 -2.11 8.84
C TYR A 428 -11.23 -2.63 9.48
N GLY A 429 -11.32 -3.47 10.52
CA GLY A 429 -10.15 -4.08 11.14
C GLY A 429 -9.22 -3.12 11.86
N ALA A 430 -9.71 -1.96 12.31
CA ALA A 430 -8.93 -0.95 13.00
C ALA A 430 -8.60 -1.31 14.45
N ALA A 431 -7.59 -0.67 15.02
CA ALA A 431 -7.42 -0.57 16.47
C ALA A 431 -8.33 0.53 17.04
N VAL A 432 -8.62 0.52 18.35
CA VAL A 432 -9.54 1.47 18.97
C VAL A 432 -9.05 2.01 20.30
N VAL A 433 -9.25 3.31 20.53
CA VAL A 433 -9.07 4.00 21.81
C VAL A 433 -10.38 4.01 22.57
N GLY A 434 -10.37 3.51 23.82
CA GLY A 434 -11.50 3.57 24.75
C GLY A 434 -11.28 4.63 25.82
N LEU A 435 -12.14 5.64 25.87
CA LEU A 435 -12.10 6.70 26.89
C LEU A 435 -12.80 6.25 28.15
N THR A 436 -12.14 6.41 29.31
CA THR A 436 -12.71 6.04 30.62
C THR A 436 -13.67 7.09 31.16
N LEU A 437 -14.69 7.43 30.37
CA LEU A 437 -15.79 8.30 30.72
C LEU A 437 -17.13 7.63 30.33
N ASP A 438 -18.20 8.07 30.96
CA ASP A 438 -19.56 7.66 30.64
C ASP A 438 -20.53 8.87 30.72
N LYS A 439 -21.84 8.63 30.77
CA LYS A 439 -22.88 9.65 30.84
C LYS A 439 -22.70 10.63 32.02
N ASP A 440 -22.05 10.21 33.10
CA ASP A 440 -21.81 11.02 34.30
C ASP A 440 -20.48 11.80 34.19
N GLY A 441 -19.77 11.71 33.03
CA GLY A 441 -18.52 12.34 32.74
C GLY A 441 -17.29 11.52 33.16
N ILE A 442 -16.17 12.19 33.44
CA ILE A 442 -14.91 11.55 33.84
C ILE A 442 -14.94 11.23 35.33
N PRO A 443 -14.89 9.94 35.75
CA PRO A 443 -14.90 9.59 37.18
C PRO A 443 -13.71 10.13 37.93
N PRO A 444 -13.86 10.65 39.14
CA PRO A 444 -12.77 11.23 39.93
C PRO A 444 -11.77 10.19 40.46
N LYS A 445 -12.17 8.92 40.60
CA LYS A 445 -11.32 7.85 41.15
C LYS A 445 -10.83 6.88 40.12
N ALA A 446 -9.60 6.39 40.29
CA ALA A 446 -8.95 5.43 39.41
C ALA A 446 -9.77 4.14 39.26
N GLU A 447 -10.30 3.60 40.35
CA GLU A 447 -11.10 2.34 40.36
C GLU A 447 -12.33 2.45 39.46
N GLN A 448 -12.99 3.60 39.44
CA GLN A 448 -14.18 3.83 38.61
C GLN A 448 -13.78 3.91 37.11
N ARG A 449 -12.65 4.56 36.81
CA ARG A 449 -12.11 4.59 35.44
C ARG A 449 -11.72 3.19 34.96
N VAL A 450 -11.09 2.39 35.81
CA VAL A 450 -10.76 0.99 35.54
C VAL A 450 -12.00 0.15 35.26
N ALA A 451 -13.12 0.39 35.98
CA ALA A 451 -14.38 -0.31 35.75
C ALA A 451 -14.98 0.04 34.36
N ILE A 452 -14.88 1.31 33.90
CA ILE A 452 -15.31 1.69 32.56
C ILE A 452 -14.38 1.06 31.51
N ALA A 453 -13.07 1.03 31.75
CA ALA A 453 -12.12 0.34 30.87
C ALA A 453 -12.49 -1.15 30.71
N GLU A 454 -12.81 -1.85 31.81
CA GLU A 454 -13.24 -3.26 31.79
C GLU A 454 -14.51 -3.45 30.94
N LYS A 455 -15.47 -2.54 31.06
CA LYS A 455 -16.71 -2.54 30.28
C LYS A 455 -16.38 -2.41 28.77
N ILE A 456 -15.56 -1.43 28.37
CA ILE A 456 -15.19 -1.21 26.97
C ILE A 456 -14.47 -2.44 26.40
N ILE A 457 -13.47 -2.95 27.13
CA ILE A 457 -12.69 -4.13 26.70
C ILE A 457 -13.61 -5.33 26.46
N LYS A 458 -14.53 -5.58 27.40
CA LYS A 458 -15.50 -6.69 27.28
C LYS A 458 -16.37 -6.55 26.02
N HIS A 459 -16.91 -5.38 25.72
CA HIS A 459 -17.72 -5.15 24.51
C HIS A 459 -16.89 -5.33 23.23
N CYS A 460 -15.62 -4.90 23.23
CA CYS A 460 -14.72 -5.15 22.12
C CYS A 460 -14.53 -6.65 21.85
N GLU A 461 -14.25 -7.42 22.93
CA GLU A 461 -14.04 -8.88 22.83
C GLU A 461 -15.33 -9.61 22.39
N GLU A 462 -16.51 -9.19 22.88
CA GLU A 462 -17.82 -9.77 22.51
C GLU A 462 -18.13 -9.65 21.01
N ILE A 463 -17.71 -8.58 20.35
CA ILE A 463 -17.89 -8.40 18.89
C ILE A 463 -16.68 -8.90 18.07
N GLY A 464 -15.67 -9.46 18.73
CA GLY A 464 -14.50 -10.06 18.10
C GLY A 464 -13.41 -9.06 17.67
N ILE A 465 -13.28 -7.92 18.36
CA ILE A 465 -12.10 -7.07 18.30
C ILE A 465 -11.06 -7.68 19.24
N PRO A 466 -9.87 -8.06 18.75
CA PRO A 466 -8.87 -8.72 19.59
C PRO A 466 -8.27 -7.73 20.60
N LYS A 467 -7.87 -8.26 21.74
CA LYS A 467 -7.39 -7.48 22.89
C LYS A 467 -6.17 -6.60 22.58
N GLU A 468 -5.31 -7.06 21.69
CA GLU A 468 -4.17 -6.30 21.22
C GLU A 468 -4.53 -5.03 20.42
N ASP A 469 -5.74 -4.97 19.87
CA ASP A 469 -6.22 -3.80 19.12
C ASP A 469 -6.95 -2.77 20.00
N ILE A 470 -6.88 -2.93 21.32
CA ILE A 470 -7.52 -2.03 22.27
C ILE A 470 -6.47 -1.20 23.01
N ALA A 471 -6.63 0.12 23.00
CA ALA A 471 -5.89 1.06 23.82
C ALA A 471 -6.88 1.82 24.73
N ILE A 472 -6.50 2.07 25.99
CA ILE A 472 -7.38 2.76 26.96
C ILE A 472 -6.78 4.12 27.32
N ASP A 473 -7.58 5.17 27.14
CA ASP A 473 -7.29 6.52 27.64
C ASP A 473 -7.94 6.68 29.02
N CYS A 474 -7.09 6.78 30.04
CA CYS A 474 -7.52 7.04 31.41
C CYS A 474 -7.89 8.49 31.68
N LEU A 475 -7.82 9.34 30.68
CA LEU A 475 -8.17 10.76 30.64
C LEU A 475 -7.38 11.64 31.62
N THR A 476 -6.85 12.73 31.10
CA THR A 476 -6.10 13.72 31.87
C THR A 476 -6.98 14.91 32.19
N LEU A 477 -7.30 15.09 33.48
CA LEU A 477 -7.92 16.30 33.98
C LEU A 477 -6.85 17.36 34.25
N THR A 478 -7.19 18.60 34.00
CA THR A 478 -6.23 19.70 34.23
C THR A 478 -5.92 19.89 35.73
N ALA A 479 -4.62 20.02 36.05
CA ALA A 479 -4.17 20.24 37.44
C ALA A 479 -4.68 21.55 38.05
N SER A 480 -5.06 22.54 37.23
CA SER A 480 -5.65 23.81 37.70
C SER A 480 -7.06 23.64 38.25
N ALA A 481 -7.83 22.64 37.77
CA ALA A 481 -9.17 22.40 38.26
C ALA A 481 -9.17 21.40 39.44
N GLU A 482 -8.36 20.33 39.37
CA GLU A 482 -8.34 19.30 40.41
C GLU A 482 -6.96 18.63 40.53
N GLN A 483 -6.12 19.12 41.45
CA GLN A 483 -4.75 18.62 41.63
C GLN A 483 -4.65 17.14 41.99
N LEU A 484 -5.61 16.62 42.77
CA LEU A 484 -5.61 15.20 43.18
C LEU A 484 -5.92 14.26 42.02
N ALA A 485 -6.63 14.72 40.97
CA ALA A 485 -6.97 13.95 39.81
C ALA A 485 -5.74 13.48 39.01
N VAL A 486 -4.64 14.20 39.10
CA VAL A 486 -3.36 13.81 38.49
C VAL A 486 -2.91 12.44 38.97
N ASN A 487 -2.93 12.23 40.29
CA ASN A 487 -2.53 10.95 40.88
C ASN A 487 -3.53 9.83 40.55
N GLU A 488 -4.81 10.14 40.46
CA GLU A 488 -5.83 9.16 40.09
C GLU A 488 -5.68 8.74 38.61
N THR A 489 -5.33 9.65 37.70
CA THR A 489 -4.99 9.32 36.31
C THR A 489 -3.79 8.35 36.24
N LEU A 490 -2.70 8.64 36.94
CA LEU A 490 -1.50 7.80 36.95
C LEU A 490 -1.79 6.40 37.54
N LYS A 491 -2.58 6.33 38.63
CA LYS A 491 -3.01 5.04 39.20
C LYS A 491 -3.89 4.26 38.22
N ALA A 492 -4.81 4.93 37.51
CA ALA A 492 -5.66 4.29 36.51
C ALA A 492 -4.84 3.72 35.35
N VAL A 493 -3.87 4.48 34.81
CA VAL A 493 -2.95 4.01 33.75
C VAL A 493 -2.26 2.72 34.19
N ARG A 494 -1.64 2.74 35.39
CA ARG A 494 -0.96 1.55 35.91
C ARG A 494 -1.91 0.38 36.09
N ALA A 495 -3.06 0.60 36.70
CA ALA A 495 -4.03 -0.47 36.98
C ALA A 495 -4.59 -1.08 35.68
N VAL A 496 -4.90 -0.29 34.65
CA VAL A 496 -5.34 -0.78 33.34
C VAL A 496 -4.25 -1.64 32.69
N LYS A 497 -3.00 -1.16 32.70
CA LYS A 497 -1.86 -1.89 32.14
C LYS A 497 -1.66 -3.25 32.84
N GLU A 498 -1.59 -3.25 34.16
CA GLU A 498 -1.31 -4.45 34.96
C GLU A 498 -2.48 -5.45 34.94
N ARG A 499 -3.73 -4.96 35.02
CA ARG A 499 -4.91 -5.81 35.13
C ARG A 499 -5.35 -6.42 33.79
N PHE A 500 -5.34 -5.64 32.73
CA PHE A 500 -5.89 -6.06 31.45
C PHE A 500 -4.83 -6.36 30.39
N GLY A 501 -3.62 -5.83 30.51
CA GLY A 501 -2.54 -6.02 29.52
C GLY A 501 -2.76 -5.32 28.18
N VAL A 502 -3.78 -4.47 28.06
CA VAL A 502 -4.04 -3.62 26.91
C VAL A 502 -3.06 -2.44 26.84
N ARG A 503 -3.03 -1.73 25.73
CA ARG A 503 -2.22 -0.51 25.63
C ARG A 503 -2.91 0.67 26.31
N THR A 504 -2.11 1.63 26.75
CA THR A 504 -2.59 2.86 27.38
C THR A 504 -2.22 4.07 26.54
N VAL A 505 -3.16 5.01 26.47
CA VAL A 505 -2.98 6.27 25.73
C VAL A 505 -3.36 7.44 26.65
N LEU A 506 -2.76 8.61 26.47
CA LEU A 506 -3.13 9.83 27.17
C LEU A 506 -2.89 11.09 26.34
N GLY A 507 -3.86 11.99 26.36
CA GLY A 507 -3.68 13.39 25.99
C GLY A 507 -2.87 14.14 27.05
N VAL A 508 -1.54 14.08 26.98
CA VAL A 508 -0.62 14.59 28.03
C VAL A 508 -0.76 16.10 28.24
N SER A 509 -0.92 16.85 27.16
CA SER A 509 -0.95 18.31 27.18
C SER A 509 -2.16 18.90 27.95
N ASN A 510 -3.18 18.09 28.22
CA ASN A 510 -4.37 18.50 28.95
C ASN A 510 -4.08 18.87 30.41
N ILE A 511 -3.04 18.28 31.02
CA ILE A 511 -2.66 18.50 32.42
C ILE A 511 -2.42 19.97 32.77
N SER A 512 -1.94 20.74 31.83
CA SER A 512 -1.44 22.10 32.05
C SER A 512 -2.39 23.21 31.56
N PHE A 513 -3.62 22.90 31.16
CA PHE A 513 -4.56 23.94 30.71
C PHE A 513 -4.81 24.96 31.82
N GLY A 514 -4.72 26.25 31.46
CA GLY A 514 -4.91 27.38 32.36
C GLY A 514 -3.73 27.69 33.30
N LEU A 515 -2.61 26.96 33.19
CA LEU A 515 -1.43 27.17 34.00
C LEU A 515 -0.27 27.80 33.20
N PRO A 516 0.61 28.62 33.82
CA PRO A 516 1.80 29.14 33.17
C PRO A 516 2.86 28.06 33.01
N ASN A 517 3.86 28.31 32.12
CA ASN A 517 4.96 27.40 31.84
C ASN A 517 4.51 25.96 31.57
N ARG A 518 3.57 25.83 30.65
CA ARG A 518 2.93 24.56 30.31
C ARG A 518 3.92 23.46 29.90
N GLU A 519 4.98 23.83 29.22
CA GLU A 519 6.02 22.90 28.77
C GLU A 519 6.63 22.10 29.92
N LEU A 520 7.02 22.80 31.00
CA LEU A 520 7.59 22.16 32.20
C LEU A 520 6.61 21.12 32.80
N LEU A 521 5.34 21.52 32.96
CA LEU A 521 4.31 20.62 33.52
C LEU A 521 4.07 19.41 32.63
N ASN A 522 3.93 19.61 31.31
CA ASN A 522 3.72 18.54 30.35
C ASN A 522 4.90 17.55 30.35
N HIS A 523 6.14 18.05 30.35
CA HIS A 523 7.34 17.23 30.39
C HIS A 523 7.42 16.34 31.64
N ILE A 524 7.18 16.92 32.83
CA ILE A 524 7.21 16.18 34.10
C ILE A 524 6.07 15.15 34.14
N PHE A 525 4.85 15.55 33.76
CA PHE A 525 3.70 14.64 33.76
C PHE A 525 3.88 13.49 32.75
N LEU A 526 4.42 13.77 31.56
CA LEU A 526 4.76 12.73 30.60
C LEU A 526 5.70 11.67 31.19
N THR A 527 6.78 12.13 31.86
CA THR A 527 7.74 11.21 32.48
C THR A 527 7.08 10.37 33.58
N MET A 528 6.21 10.97 34.40
CA MET A 528 5.46 10.26 35.43
C MET A 528 4.49 9.24 34.80
N ALA A 529 3.83 9.59 33.69
CA ALA A 529 2.89 8.71 32.99
C ALA A 529 3.60 7.51 32.33
N LEU A 530 4.76 7.75 31.69
CA LEU A 530 5.59 6.69 31.10
C LEU A 530 6.03 5.67 32.19
N GLU A 531 6.44 6.15 33.37
CA GLU A 531 6.81 5.28 34.50
C GLU A 531 5.60 4.48 35.04
N ASN A 532 4.38 4.98 34.86
CA ASN A 532 3.15 4.28 35.21
C ASN A 532 2.59 3.39 34.09
N GLY A 533 3.34 3.23 32.98
CA GLY A 533 3.00 2.29 31.91
C GLY A 533 2.26 2.90 30.73
N LEU A 534 2.41 4.22 30.47
CA LEU A 534 1.89 4.86 29.28
C LEU A 534 2.63 4.36 28.03
N ASP A 535 1.88 3.82 27.06
CA ASP A 535 2.42 3.32 25.78
C ASP A 535 2.33 4.36 24.65
N LEU A 536 1.26 5.14 24.62
CA LEU A 536 0.87 6.01 23.50
C LEU A 536 0.63 7.46 24.01
N PRO A 537 1.69 8.23 24.27
CA PRO A 537 1.55 9.64 24.61
C PRO A 537 1.09 10.46 23.40
N ILE A 538 -0.07 11.12 23.50
CA ILE A 538 -0.52 12.16 22.54
C ILE A 538 0.11 13.48 22.99
N ILE A 539 1.08 13.96 22.23
CA ILE A 539 1.92 15.12 22.57
C ILE A 539 2.24 15.97 21.34
N ASN A 540 2.75 17.17 21.59
CA ASN A 540 3.37 17.99 20.54
C ASN A 540 4.83 17.56 20.33
N PRO A 541 5.18 16.82 19.29
CA PRO A 541 6.55 16.35 19.08
C PRO A 541 7.52 17.47 18.69
N ASN A 542 7.01 18.61 18.19
CA ASN A 542 7.83 19.80 17.87
C ASN A 542 8.44 20.47 19.11
N VAL A 543 8.04 20.05 20.32
CA VAL A 543 8.63 20.50 21.59
C VAL A 543 9.73 19.53 21.99
N ALA A 544 10.97 19.93 21.81
CA ALA A 544 12.14 19.06 22.00
C ALA A 544 12.22 18.40 23.39
N SER A 545 11.74 19.07 24.45
CA SER A 545 11.67 18.49 25.80
C SER A 545 10.72 17.30 25.88
N MET A 546 9.65 17.28 25.08
CA MET A 546 8.66 16.18 25.07
C MET A 546 9.22 14.92 24.38
N THR A 547 9.75 15.06 23.17
CA THR A 547 10.40 13.94 22.47
C THR A 547 11.66 13.48 23.20
N GLY A 548 12.41 14.42 23.79
CA GLY A 548 13.57 14.13 24.63
C GLY A 548 13.22 13.28 25.86
N ALA A 549 12.09 13.55 26.53
CA ALA A 549 11.62 12.75 27.65
C ALA A 549 11.36 11.27 27.24
N VAL A 550 10.70 11.04 26.10
CA VAL A 550 10.45 9.68 25.60
C VAL A 550 11.74 8.94 25.26
N ARG A 551 12.68 9.60 24.55
CA ARG A 551 13.99 9.01 24.21
C ARG A 551 14.83 8.70 25.46
N ALA A 552 14.90 9.64 26.41
CA ALA A 552 15.60 9.41 27.67
C ALA A 552 14.97 8.28 28.49
N PHE A 553 13.64 8.22 28.53
CA PHE A 553 12.92 7.12 29.21
C PHE A 553 13.26 5.76 28.57
N LYS A 554 13.22 5.64 27.24
CA LYS A 554 13.58 4.41 26.54
C LYS A 554 15.02 3.96 26.86
N LEU A 555 15.97 4.90 26.87
CA LEU A 555 17.35 4.63 27.22
C LEU A 555 17.46 4.14 28.66
N LEU A 556 16.88 4.87 29.63
CA LEU A 556 16.97 4.55 31.06
C LEU A 556 16.28 3.25 31.45
N LYS A 557 15.28 2.81 30.67
CA LYS A 557 14.56 1.52 30.83
C LYS A 557 15.20 0.39 30.03
N ALA A 558 16.36 0.61 29.40
CA ALA A 558 17.05 -0.37 28.54
C ALA A 558 16.17 -0.86 27.37
N ILE A 559 15.23 -0.05 26.90
CA ILE A 559 14.41 -0.27 25.70
C ILE A 559 15.24 0.09 24.46
N ASP A 560 15.94 1.23 24.49
CA ASP A 560 16.90 1.63 23.46
C ASP A 560 18.22 0.86 23.64
N VAL A 561 18.28 -0.34 23.04
CA VAL A 561 19.43 -1.25 23.14
C VAL A 561 20.65 -0.59 22.48
N ASN A 562 21.78 -0.61 23.20
CA ASN A 562 23.02 0.04 22.81
C ASN A 562 22.92 1.56 22.59
N SER A 563 21.87 2.21 23.11
CA SER A 563 21.66 3.67 23.03
C SER A 563 21.59 4.22 21.60
N VAL A 564 21.16 3.40 20.64
CA VAL A 564 21.19 3.73 19.20
C VAL A 564 20.31 4.94 18.88
N GLU A 565 19.04 4.93 19.35
CA GLU A 565 18.10 6.04 19.12
C GLU A 565 18.57 7.33 19.80
N TYR A 566 19.08 7.21 21.04
CA TYR A 566 19.53 8.36 21.82
C TYR A 566 20.80 9.00 21.23
N ILE A 567 21.79 8.19 20.86
CA ILE A 567 23.02 8.67 20.22
C ILE A 567 22.73 9.28 18.85
N ALA A 568 21.85 8.66 18.05
CA ALA A 568 21.45 9.23 16.75
C ALA A 568 20.81 10.62 16.91
N ALA A 569 20.03 10.84 17.97
CA ALA A 569 19.36 12.11 18.23
C ALA A 569 20.28 13.20 18.81
N TYR A 570 21.34 12.84 19.57
CA TYR A 570 22.13 13.79 20.36
C TYR A 570 23.66 13.64 20.22
N GLY A 571 24.15 12.66 19.44
CA GLY A 571 25.57 12.31 19.33
C GLY A 571 26.43 13.21 18.44
N SER A 572 25.86 14.15 17.70
CA SER A 572 26.60 15.19 16.99
C SER A 572 26.79 16.39 17.93
N ASP A 573 28.05 16.75 18.24
CA ASP A 573 28.43 17.94 19.00
C ASP A 573 28.04 19.30 18.39
N THR A 574 27.38 19.30 17.27
CA THR A 574 26.60 20.42 16.77
C THR A 574 25.20 20.28 17.34
N PRO A 575 24.69 21.23 18.13
CA PRO A 575 23.27 21.31 18.35
C PRO A 575 22.65 21.43 16.95
N THR A 576 22.21 20.34 16.39
CA THR A 576 21.13 20.36 15.45
C THR A 576 19.90 20.78 16.28
N ALA A 577 19.88 22.06 16.67
CA ALA A 577 18.66 22.77 16.52
C ALA A 577 18.23 22.37 15.11
N VAL A 578 17.21 21.50 15.01
CA VAL A 578 16.30 21.59 13.89
C VAL A 578 16.04 23.08 13.85
N ALA A 579 16.75 23.76 12.94
CA ALA A 579 16.55 25.17 12.72
C ALA A 579 15.06 25.19 12.44
N LYS A 580 14.29 25.73 13.41
CA LYS A 580 12.96 26.21 13.10
C LYS A 580 13.18 26.93 11.79
N PRO A 581 12.55 26.54 10.68
CA PRO A 581 12.32 27.53 9.67
C PRO A 581 11.61 28.62 10.49
N LYS A 582 12.30 29.69 10.72
CA LYS A 582 11.66 30.93 11.21
C LYS A 582 10.45 31.02 10.32
N SER A 583 9.26 31.17 10.88
CA SER A 583 8.00 31.39 10.23
C SER A 583 8.12 32.58 9.27
N SER A 584 8.73 32.38 8.14
CA SER A 584 8.76 33.21 6.94
C SER A 584 9.66 32.52 5.92
N GLU A 585 9.00 31.92 4.93
CA GLU A 585 9.50 31.39 3.67
C GLU A 585 9.73 29.88 3.62
N VAL A 586 8.64 29.16 3.33
CA VAL A 586 8.70 27.86 2.70
C VAL A 586 9.54 28.04 1.42
N THR A 587 10.64 27.29 1.27
CA THR A 587 11.42 27.34 0.02
C THR A 587 10.78 26.46 -1.06
N LEU A 588 11.09 26.71 -2.32
CA LEU A 588 10.56 25.92 -3.45
C LEU A 588 10.95 24.45 -3.32
N GLU A 589 12.20 24.18 -2.93
CA GLU A 589 12.71 22.82 -2.72
C GLU A 589 11.97 22.11 -1.58
N TYR A 590 11.75 22.81 -0.47
CA TYR A 590 10.97 22.27 0.64
C TYR A 590 9.54 21.92 0.21
N ALA A 591 8.90 22.79 -0.57
CA ALA A 591 7.55 22.52 -1.06
C ALA A 591 7.49 21.31 -2.01
N ILE A 592 8.51 21.11 -2.86
CA ILE A 592 8.61 19.95 -3.75
C ILE A 592 8.88 18.67 -2.96
N ASP A 593 9.84 18.70 -2.04
CA ASP A 593 10.20 17.54 -1.20
C ASP A 593 9.01 17.04 -0.35
N ASN A 594 8.08 17.95 -0.01
CA ASN A 594 6.98 17.70 0.93
C ASN A 594 5.58 17.85 0.30
N GLY A 595 5.42 17.72 -0.99
CA GLY A 595 4.12 17.60 -1.62
C GLY A 595 3.25 18.88 -1.64
N LEU A 596 3.77 20.06 -1.22
CA LEU A 596 3.03 21.31 -1.02
C LEU A 596 2.77 22.03 -2.35
N LYS A 597 1.77 21.56 -3.07
CA LYS A 597 1.50 21.97 -4.46
C LYS A 597 1.12 23.44 -4.60
N ALA A 598 0.25 23.96 -3.73
CA ALA A 598 -0.20 25.35 -3.81
C ALA A 598 0.91 26.34 -3.41
N ASP A 599 1.69 26.00 -2.37
CA ASP A 599 2.83 26.81 -1.95
C ASP A 599 3.93 26.84 -3.01
N ALA A 600 4.24 25.71 -3.63
CA ALA A 600 5.22 25.61 -4.71
C ALA A 600 4.82 26.48 -5.92
N ALA A 601 3.56 26.43 -6.34
CA ALA A 601 3.03 27.26 -7.42
C ALA A 601 3.15 28.75 -7.11
N LYS A 602 2.76 29.14 -5.89
CA LYS A 602 2.84 30.54 -5.42
C LYS A 602 4.29 31.05 -5.32
N ILE A 603 5.19 30.23 -4.78
CA ILE A 603 6.63 30.58 -4.72
C ILE A 603 7.21 30.72 -6.12
N THR A 604 6.82 29.83 -7.06
CA THR A 604 7.23 29.93 -8.47
C THR A 604 6.73 31.22 -9.12
N GLU A 605 5.48 31.64 -8.88
CA GLU A 605 4.98 32.94 -9.35
C GLU A 605 5.80 34.12 -8.81
N GLN A 606 6.17 34.06 -7.53
CA GLN A 606 7.01 35.11 -6.93
C GLN A 606 8.42 35.12 -7.52
N LEU A 607 9.06 33.96 -7.70
CA LEU A 607 10.38 33.86 -8.30
C LEU A 607 10.42 34.39 -9.72
N LEU A 608 9.35 34.19 -10.50
CA LEU A 608 9.23 34.67 -11.89
C LEU A 608 9.22 36.22 -12.02
N THR A 609 9.09 36.95 -10.91
CA THR A 609 9.21 38.43 -10.94
C THR A 609 10.64 38.91 -11.15
N ASP A 610 11.63 38.16 -10.64
CA ASP A 610 13.03 38.59 -10.56
C ASP A 610 14.03 37.56 -11.10
N THR A 611 13.56 36.34 -11.42
CA THR A 611 14.43 35.23 -11.84
C THR A 611 14.02 34.70 -13.22
N ASP A 612 15.00 34.42 -14.04
CA ASP A 612 14.78 33.83 -15.36
C ASP A 612 14.07 32.46 -15.24
N PRO A 613 12.99 32.22 -16.02
CA PRO A 613 12.25 30.96 -15.97
C PRO A 613 13.12 29.71 -16.14
N MET A 614 14.15 29.76 -16.99
CA MET A 614 15.08 28.65 -17.20
C MET A 614 16.01 28.43 -16.00
N ALA A 615 16.40 29.50 -15.29
CA ALA A 615 17.17 29.37 -14.07
C ALA A 615 16.34 28.68 -12.95
N ILE A 616 15.05 29.02 -12.81
CA ILE A 616 14.18 28.32 -11.86
C ILE A 616 14.11 26.83 -12.17
N ILE A 617 13.95 26.47 -13.45
CA ILE A 617 13.90 25.05 -13.88
C ILE A 617 15.22 24.34 -13.58
N ASN A 618 16.34 24.89 -14.03
CA ASN A 618 17.62 24.18 -14.02
C ASN A 618 18.32 24.20 -12.66
N GLU A 619 18.12 25.26 -11.87
CA GLU A 619 18.86 25.45 -10.62
C GLU A 619 18.03 25.11 -9.37
N ARG A 620 16.69 24.99 -9.50
CA ARG A 620 15.79 24.74 -8.37
C ARG A 620 14.94 23.48 -8.57
N LEU A 621 14.13 23.40 -9.66
CA LEU A 621 13.18 22.27 -9.86
C LEU A 621 13.92 20.95 -10.13
N ILE A 622 14.85 20.95 -11.09
CA ILE A 622 15.57 19.72 -11.45
C ILE A 622 16.41 19.17 -10.30
N PRO A 623 17.21 19.98 -9.57
CA PRO A 623 17.95 19.46 -8.41
C PRO A 623 17.05 18.90 -7.29
N ALA A 624 15.88 19.50 -7.05
CA ALA A 624 14.93 18.97 -6.09
C ALA A 624 14.39 17.60 -6.52
N LEU A 625 13.99 17.45 -7.78
CA LEU A 625 13.55 16.17 -8.34
C LEU A 625 14.66 15.11 -8.33
N ASP A 626 15.91 15.48 -8.65
CA ASP A 626 17.04 14.55 -8.62
C ASP A 626 17.35 14.06 -7.21
N LYS A 627 17.21 14.93 -6.22
CA LYS A 627 17.32 14.56 -4.80
C LYS A 627 16.24 13.55 -4.41
N THR A 628 14.98 13.82 -4.79
CA THR A 628 13.85 12.90 -4.53
C THR A 628 14.07 11.55 -5.23
N GLY A 629 14.53 11.55 -6.49
CA GLY A 629 14.91 10.34 -7.22
C GLY A 629 15.99 9.51 -6.51
N THR A 630 17.02 10.19 -5.97
CA THR A 630 18.09 9.53 -5.20
C THR A 630 17.57 8.89 -3.91
N LEU A 631 16.64 9.55 -3.21
CA LEU A 631 16.00 8.99 -2.01
C LEU A 631 15.16 7.76 -2.34
N PHE A 632 14.49 7.74 -3.49
CA PHE A 632 13.76 6.58 -3.99
C PHE A 632 14.71 5.41 -4.29
N GLU A 633 15.80 5.63 -5.02
CA GLU A 633 16.83 4.61 -5.28
C GLU A 633 17.44 4.01 -4.01
N GLN A 634 17.55 4.82 -2.95
CA GLN A 634 18.03 4.39 -1.63
C GLN A 634 16.95 3.68 -0.78
N GLY A 635 15.73 3.52 -1.29
CA GLY A 635 14.61 2.93 -0.55
C GLY A 635 14.15 3.74 0.66
N LYS A 636 14.49 5.05 0.71
CA LYS A 636 14.08 5.95 1.80
C LYS A 636 12.69 6.54 1.60
N ILE A 637 12.26 6.66 0.36
CA ILE A 637 10.90 7.02 -0.05
C ILE A 637 10.41 5.98 -1.05
N PHE A 638 9.09 5.92 -1.25
CA PHE A 638 8.44 4.96 -2.12
C PHE A 638 7.76 5.66 -3.29
N LEU A 639 7.22 4.85 -4.22
CA LEU A 639 6.63 5.37 -5.45
C LEU A 639 5.58 6.47 -5.24
N PRO A 640 4.66 6.39 -4.26
CA PRO A 640 3.70 7.47 -4.01
C PRO A 640 4.36 8.83 -3.74
N GLN A 641 5.39 8.88 -2.88
CA GLN A 641 6.12 10.12 -2.58
C GLN A 641 6.90 10.66 -3.79
N LEU A 642 7.49 9.76 -4.60
CA LEU A 642 8.17 10.16 -5.84
C LEU A 642 7.18 10.83 -6.82
N ILE A 643 6.01 10.23 -7.02
CA ILE A 643 4.96 10.75 -7.90
C ILE A 643 4.42 12.09 -7.38
N LEU A 644 4.24 12.19 -6.07
CA LEU A 644 3.76 13.43 -5.43
C LEU A 644 4.73 14.59 -5.67
N SER A 645 6.02 14.42 -5.36
CA SER A 645 7.05 15.44 -5.62
C SER A 645 7.12 15.83 -7.09
N ALA A 646 6.99 14.84 -7.99
CA ALA A 646 6.93 15.06 -9.42
C ALA A 646 5.69 15.89 -9.83
N GLY A 647 4.52 15.61 -9.23
CA GLY A 647 3.28 16.36 -9.46
C GLY A 647 3.36 17.81 -8.98
N VAL A 648 4.07 18.08 -7.87
CA VAL A 648 4.34 19.44 -7.40
C VAL A 648 5.22 20.20 -8.39
N ALA A 649 6.31 19.59 -8.84
CA ALA A 649 7.17 20.20 -9.86
C ALA A 649 6.40 20.48 -11.16
N GLN A 650 5.48 19.60 -11.58
CA GLN A 650 4.61 19.83 -12.73
C GLN A 650 3.76 21.09 -12.56
N SER A 651 3.21 21.35 -11.38
CA SER A 651 2.45 22.59 -11.15
C SER A 651 3.33 23.84 -11.28
N CYS A 652 4.60 23.77 -10.87
CA CYS A 652 5.56 24.85 -11.08
C CYS A 652 5.87 25.05 -12.58
N PHE A 653 6.05 23.96 -13.35
CA PHE A 653 6.21 24.04 -14.80
C PHE A 653 4.99 24.66 -15.48
N ASP A 654 3.78 24.36 -15.03
CA ASP A 654 2.56 24.93 -15.60
C ASP A 654 2.48 26.44 -15.35
N VAL A 655 2.87 26.91 -14.14
CA VAL A 655 3.01 28.34 -13.82
C VAL A 655 4.03 29.02 -14.72
N ILE A 656 5.19 28.40 -14.90
CA ILE A 656 6.26 28.91 -15.79
C ILE A 656 5.76 28.98 -17.24
N LYS A 657 5.12 27.94 -17.75
CA LYS A 657 4.53 27.93 -19.09
C LYS A 657 3.49 29.03 -19.29
N ALA A 658 2.61 29.22 -18.30
CA ALA A 658 1.62 30.29 -18.35
C ALA A 658 2.25 31.69 -18.37
N HIS A 659 3.35 31.88 -17.59
CA HIS A 659 4.11 33.14 -17.61
C HIS A 659 4.76 33.40 -18.95
N LEU A 660 5.42 32.41 -19.57
CA LEU A 660 6.06 32.49 -20.88
C LEU A 660 5.05 32.75 -22.00
N ALA A 661 3.88 32.09 -21.96
CA ALA A 661 2.81 32.27 -22.92
C ALA A 661 2.25 33.71 -22.90
N LYS A 662 2.16 34.35 -21.71
CA LYS A 662 1.76 35.75 -21.57
C LYS A 662 2.77 36.73 -22.20
N ASN A 663 4.06 36.33 -22.23
CA ASN A 663 5.15 37.19 -22.72
C ASN A 663 5.54 36.87 -24.16
N ASN A 664 4.71 36.15 -24.95
CA ASN A 664 4.95 35.74 -26.35
C ASN A 664 6.29 35.02 -26.59
N SER A 665 6.82 34.30 -25.58
CA SER A 665 8.04 33.50 -25.70
C SER A 665 7.70 32.07 -26.09
N GLU A 666 8.61 31.38 -26.83
CA GLU A 666 8.40 30.01 -27.28
C GLU A 666 8.17 29.03 -26.11
N THR A 667 7.35 28.01 -26.33
CA THR A 667 7.06 26.94 -25.38
C THR A 667 8.32 26.22 -24.95
N VAL A 668 8.61 26.20 -23.65
CA VAL A 668 9.76 25.50 -23.10
C VAL A 668 9.46 24.00 -23.05
N SER A 669 9.94 23.26 -24.04
CA SER A 669 10.08 21.79 -23.99
C SER A 669 11.54 21.46 -24.20
N LYS A 670 12.12 20.61 -23.32
CA LYS A 670 13.49 20.12 -23.49
C LYS A 670 13.64 19.25 -24.74
N GLY A 671 12.55 18.62 -25.17
CA GLY A 671 12.50 17.76 -26.36
C GLY A 671 11.31 16.82 -26.32
N LYS A 672 11.13 16.07 -27.41
CA LYS A 672 10.03 15.11 -27.55
C LYS A 672 10.52 13.69 -27.40
N ILE A 673 9.73 12.84 -26.75
CA ILE A 673 9.99 11.40 -26.50
C ILE A 673 8.74 10.63 -26.88
N VAL A 674 8.87 9.54 -27.62
CA VAL A 674 7.78 8.59 -27.87
C VAL A 674 7.86 7.50 -26.81
N LEU A 675 6.73 7.18 -26.17
CA LEU A 675 6.58 6.03 -25.28
C LEU A 675 5.52 5.08 -25.81
N ALA A 676 5.77 3.77 -25.71
CA ALA A 676 4.83 2.73 -26.08
C ALA A 676 5.02 1.49 -25.22
N THR A 677 3.93 0.86 -24.81
CA THR A 677 3.93 -0.54 -24.40
C THR A 677 3.80 -1.39 -25.66
N VAL A 678 4.72 -2.33 -25.84
CA VAL A 678 4.88 -3.09 -27.09
C VAL A 678 3.66 -3.92 -27.44
N LYS A 679 3.54 -4.32 -28.69
CA LYS A 679 2.44 -5.13 -29.21
C LYS A 679 2.27 -6.43 -28.42
N GLY A 680 1.04 -6.73 -28.06
CA GLY A 680 0.66 -7.89 -27.28
C GLY A 680 0.78 -7.69 -25.78
N ASP A 681 1.32 -6.55 -25.30
CA ASP A 681 1.42 -6.22 -23.89
C ASP A 681 0.37 -5.16 -23.50
N VAL A 682 -0.47 -5.51 -22.54
CA VAL A 682 -1.55 -4.64 -22.05
C VAL A 682 -1.21 -3.95 -20.74
N HIS A 683 -0.03 -4.23 -20.17
CA HIS A 683 0.44 -3.67 -18.91
C HIS A 683 1.14 -2.34 -19.14
N ASP A 684 0.51 -1.26 -18.77
CA ASP A 684 1.01 0.09 -19.03
C ASP A 684 1.37 0.91 -17.78
N ILE A 685 1.27 0.32 -16.58
CA ILE A 685 1.57 0.99 -15.32
C ILE A 685 3.00 1.55 -15.31
N GLY A 686 4.00 0.72 -15.58
CA GLY A 686 5.41 1.14 -15.64
C GLY A 686 5.65 2.25 -16.66
N LYS A 687 5.07 2.12 -17.87
CA LYS A 687 5.15 3.15 -18.92
C LYS A 687 4.51 4.47 -18.47
N ASN A 688 3.36 4.40 -17.79
CA ASN A 688 2.65 5.61 -17.33
C ASN A 688 3.46 6.35 -16.26
N ILE A 689 4.15 5.64 -15.38
CA ILE A 689 5.06 6.24 -14.41
C ILE A 689 6.23 6.94 -15.11
N VAL A 690 6.86 6.28 -16.09
CA VAL A 690 7.92 6.86 -16.92
C VAL A 690 7.42 8.13 -17.61
N LYS A 691 6.21 8.10 -18.18
CA LYS A 691 5.58 9.27 -18.79
C LYS A 691 5.47 10.44 -17.82
N VAL A 692 4.86 10.20 -16.65
CA VAL A 692 4.67 11.24 -15.62
C VAL A 692 6.00 11.85 -15.22
N LEU A 693 7.02 11.03 -14.96
CA LEU A 693 8.34 11.54 -14.60
C LEU A 693 8.98 12.35 -15.74
N LEU A 694 8.98 11.85 -16.97
CA LEU A 694 9.56 12.58 -18.12
C LEU A 694 8.86 13.94 -18.35
N GLU A 695 7.52 13.98 -18.26
CA GLU A 695 6.76 15.22 -18.36
C GLU A 695 7.13 16.20 -17.25
N ASN A 696 7.33 15.72 -16.04
CA ASN A 696 7.74 16.50 -14.87
C ASN A 696 9.16 17.05 -14.98
N TYR A 697 10.05 16.38 -15.71
CA TYR A 697 11.39 16.88 -16.04
C TYR A 697 11.42 17.82 -17.25
N GLY A 698 10.25 18.19 -17.80
CA GLY A 698 10.09 19.17 -18.87
C GLY A 698 10.16 18.62 -20.28
N TYR A 699 10.07 17.30 -20.47
CA TYR A 699 9.97 16.68 -21.79
C TYR A 699 8.53 16.65 -22.28
N THR A 700 8.31 16.67 -23.59
CA THR A 700 7.01 16.43 -24.20
C THR A 700 6.91 14.95 -24.56
N VAL A 701 6.04 14.21 -23.87
CA VAL A 701 5.83 12.78 -24.11
C VAL A 701 4.70 12.56 -25.12
N ILE A 702 5.00 11.78 -26.16
CA ILE A 702 4.03 11.28 -27.15
C ILE A 702 3.75 9.83 -26.74
N ASP A 703 2.72 9.66 -25.94
CA ASP A 703 2.30 8.36 -25.43
C ASP A 703 1.39 7.67 -26.45
N LEU A 704 1.80 6.53 -26.96
CA LEU A 704 1.06 5.73 -27.91
C LEU A 704 0.13 4.71 -27.25
N GLY A 705 0.17 4.61 -25.91
CA GLY A 705 -0.64 3.68 -25.17
C GLY A 705 -0.04 2.28 -25.04
N LYS A 706 -0.88 1.28 -24.96
CA LYS A 706 -0.56 -0.15 -24.82
C LYS A 706 -0.92 -0.94 -26.08
N ASP A 707 -0.35 -2.14 -26.22
CA ASP A 707 -0.56 -3.03 -27.38
C ASP A 707 -0.29 -2.31 -28.72
N VAL A 708 0.83 -1.57 -28.77
CA VAL A 708 1.12 -0.67 -29.88
C VAL A 708 1.74 -1.40 -31.04
N GLU A 709 1.12 -1.28 -32.21
CA GLU A 709 1.65 -1.83 -33.46
C GLU A 709 3.04 -1.29 -33.78
N TYR A 710 3.96 -2.13 -34.24
CA TYR A 710 5.35 -1.79 -34.56
C TYR A 710 5.45 -0.56 -35.48
N GLN A 711 4.60 -0.52 -36.52
CA GLN A 711 4.58 0.56 -37.50
C GLN A 711 4.13 1.89 -36.89
N ALA A 712 3.21 1.87 -35.92
CA ALA A 712 2.75 3.07 -35.22
C ALA A 712 3.87 3.77 -34.45
N VAL A 713 4.77 3.00 -33.82
CA VAL A 713 5.96 3.52 -33.15
C VAL A 713 6.88 4.22 -34.14
N VAL A 714 7.16 3.58 -35.31
CA VAL A 714 8.01 4.13 -36.37
C VAL A 714 7.41 5.41 -36.96
N ASP A 715 6.11 5.42 -37.23
CA ASP A 715 5.41 6.58 -37.79
C ASP A 715 5.39 7.76 -36.81
N ALA A 716 5.17 7.50 -35.51
CA ALA A 716 5.24 8.53 -34.48
C ALA A 716 6.66 9.08 -34.32
N ALA A 717 7.67 8.22 -34.30
CA ALA A 717 9.06 8.62 -34.18
C ALA A 717 9.48 9.53 -35.38
N ARG A 718 9.05 9.17 -36.58
CA ARG A 718 9.32 9.96 -37.83
C ARG A 718 8.53 11.28 -37.81
N LYS A 719 7.22 11.23 -37.52
CA LYS A 719 6.32 12.39 -37.54
C LYS A 719 6.78 13.48 -36.57
N HIS A 720 7.25 13.09 -35.42
CA HIS A 720 7.60 14.01 -34.34
C HIS A 720 9.12 14.28 -34.27
N GLU A 721 9.91 13.66 -35.14
CA GLU A 721 11.37 13.78 -35.20
C GLU A 721 12.06 13.59 -33.84
N VAL A 722 11.63 12.55 -33.09
CA VAL A 722 12.09 12.33 -31.73
C VAL A 722 13.53 11.80 -31.71
N LYS A 723 14.28 12.19 -30.66
CA LYS A 723 15.65 11.67 -30.45
C LYS A 723 15.65 10.39 -29.61
N LEU A 724 14.54 10.13 -28.85
CA LEU A 724 14.44 9.00 -27.95
C LEU A 724 13.05 8.35 -28.08
N VAL A 725 13.06 7.02 -28.17
CA VAL A 725 11.87 6.16 -28.11
C VAL A 725 12.01 5.26 -26.89
N GLY A 726 11.03 5.22 -26.02
CA GLY A 726 10.94 4.30 -24.89
C GLY A 726 9.94 3.18 -25.14
N LEU A 727 10.35 1.94 -24.94
CA LEU A 727 9.53 0.75 -25.10
C LEU A 727 9.43 0.01 -23.77
N SER A 728 8.22 -0.38 -23.38
CA SER A 728 7.92 -1.11 -22.15
C SER A 728 7.33 -2.48 -22.45
N ALA A 729 7.79 -3.51 -21.69
CA ALA A 729 7.21 -4.84 -21.71
C ALA A 729 7.22 -5.44 -20.30
N LEU A 730 6.09 -5.99 -19.85
CA LEU A 730 5.98 -6.65 -18.55
C LEU A 730 5.92 -8.18 -18.65
N MET A 731 5.58 -8.72 -19.83
CA MET A 731 5.50 -10.15 -20.07
C MET A 731 6.67 -10.65 -20.90
N THR A 732 7.23 -11.81 -20.55
CA THR A 732 8.29 -12.46 -21.33
C THR A 732 7.86 -12.77 -22.78
N THR A 733 6.57 -13.07 -22.97
CA THR A 733 5.98 -13.36 -24.28
C THR A 733 5.96 -12.17 -25.23
N THR A 734 6.06 -10.95 -24.71
CA THR A 734 6.04 -9.71 -25.50
C THR A 734 7.43 -9.16 -25.83
N LEU A 735 8.50 -9.76 -25.29
CA LEU A 735 9.87 -9.38 -25.57
C LEU A 735 10.22 -9.47 -27.05
N LYS A 736 9.68 -10.44 -27.77
CA LYS A 736 9.84 -10.56 -29.22
C LYS A 736 9.24 -9.37 -29.96
N SER A 737 8.12 -8.85 -29.49
CA SER A 737 7.49 -7.65 -30.07
C SER A 737 8.37 -6.40 -29.90
N MET A 738 9.12 -6.33 -28.80
CA MET A 738 10.10 -5.28 -28.54
C MET A 738 11.26 -5.36 -29.54
N GLU A 739 11.83 -6.56 -29.77
CA GLU A 739 12.87 -6.81 -30.76
C GLU A 739 12.43 -6.42 -32.17
N GLU A 740 11.23 -6.84 -32.60
CA GLU A 740 10.69 -6.50 -33.93
C GLU A 740 10.46 -4.99 -34.08
N THR A 741 10.02 -4.29 -33.01
CA THR A 741 9.87 -2.82 -33.02
C THR A 741 11.22 -2.13 -33.21
N ILE A 742 12.25 -2.54 -32.47
CA ILE A 742 13.62 -1.97 -32.61
C ILE A 742 14.15 -2.22 -33.99
N LYS A 743 14.05 -3.44 -34.50
CA LYS A 743 14.46 -3.80 -35.84
C LYS A 743 13.77 -2.92 -36.87
N LEU A 744 12.47 -2.74 -36.79
CA LEU A 744 11.73 -1.90 -37.75
C LEU A 744 12.17 -0.42 -37.70
N ILE A 745 12.47 0.11 -36.52
CA ILE A 745 13.04 1.46 -36.34
C ILE A 745 14.38 1.56 -37.10
N ARG A 746 15.27 0.56 -36.97
CA ARG A 746 16.57 0.51 -37.64
C ARG A 746 16.43 0.34 -39.15
N ASP A 747 15.60 -0.57 -39.63
CA ASP A 747 15.32 -0.84 -41.03
C ASP A 747 14.76 0.41 -41.75
N ASN A 748 14.04 1.26 -41.02
CA ASN A 748 13.56 2.54 -41.55
C ASN A 748 14.57 3.69 -41.46
N GLY A 749 15.80 3.44 -40.98
CA GLY A 749 16.89 4.42 -40.93
C GLY A 749 16.65 5.61 -40.02
N LEU A 750 15.81 5.43 -38.95
CA LEU A 750 15.53 6.50 -38.00
C LEU A 750 16.75 6.71 -37.08
N PRO A 751 17.21 7.96 -36.88
CA PRO A 751 18.38 8.25 -36.06
C PRO A 751 18.10 8.24 -34.54
N CYS A 752 16.86 7.99 -34.13
CA CYS A 752 16.50 8.00 -32.71
C CYS A 752 17.15 6.86 -31.93
N LYS A 753 17.46 7.12 -30.67
CA LYS A 753 17.89 6.12 -29.69
C LYS A 753 16.68 5.40 -29.11
N VAL A 754 16.87 4.15 -28.72
CA VAL A 754 15.82 3.33 -28.10
C VAL A 754 16.26 2.95 -26.69
N VAL A 755 15.42 3.28 -25.70
CA VAL A 755 15.51 2.79 -24.33
C VAL A 755 14.42 1.77 -24.09
N VAL A 756 14.77 0.67 -23.43
CA VAL A 756 13.84 -0.41 -23.09
C VAL A 756 13.79 -0.59 -21.58
N GLY A 757 12.59 -0.89 -21.05
CA GLY A 757 12.37 -1.14 -19.63
C GLY A 757 11.19 -2.06 -19.40
N GLY A 758 11.09 -2.60 -18.19
CA GLY A 758 10.03 -3.50 -17.76
C GLY A 758 10.55 -4.64 -16.90
N ALA A 759 9.69 -5.21 -16.05
CA ALA A 759 10.08 -6.17 -15.02
C ALA A 759 10.73 -7.48 -15.52
N VAL A 760 10.52 -7.82 -16.79
CA VAL A 760 11.07 -9.05 -17.40
C VAL A 760 12.34 -8.83 -18.21
N LEU A 761 12.86 -7.59 -18.25
CA LEU A 761 14.04 -7.23 -19.04
C LEU A 761 15.30 -7.26 -18.19
N THR A 762 16.40 -7.70 -18.81
CA THR A 762 17.75 -7.60 -18.26
C THR A 762 18.65 -6.78 -19.18
N PRO A 763 19.76 -6.21 -18.65
CA PRO A 763 20.73 -5.49 -19.48
C PRO A 763 21.26 -6.32 -20.66
N GLU A 764 21.52 -7.61 -20.43
CA GLU A 764 22.04 -8.55 -21.44
C GLU A 764 21.03 -8.77 -22.57
N TYR A 765 19.74 -8.86 -22.22
CA TYR A 765 18.70 -9.02 -23.22
C TYR A 765 18.48 -7.74 -24.02
N ALA A 766 18.54 -6.58 -23.39
CA ALA A 766 18.43 -5.28 -24.05
C ALA A 766 19.55 -5.10 -25.10
N GLU A 767 20.78 -5.48 -24.77
CA GLU A 767 21.93 -5.48 -25.70
C GLU A 767 21.70 -6.46 -26.87
N LYS A 768 21.23 -7.67 -26.58
CA LYS A 768 20.93 -8.72 -27.57
C LYS A 768 19.92 -8.27 -28.63
N ILE A 769 18.85 -7.55 -28.22
CA ILE A 769 17.81 -7.05 -29.14
C ILE A 769 18.17 -5.73 -29.83
N GLY A 770 19.35 -5.18 -29.56
CA GLY A 770 19.89 -3.97 -30.24
C GLY A 770 19.27 -2.68 -29.68
N ALA A 771 18.82 -2.65 -28.43
CA ALA A 771 18.45 -1.42 -27.73
C ALA A 771 19.70 -0.58 -27.46
N ASP A 772 19.57 0.75 -27.47
CA ASP A 772 20.71 1.63 -27.16
C ASP A 772 20.90 1.76 -25.64
N PHE A 773 19.81 1.60 -24.89
CA PHE A 773 19.82 1.72 -23.43
C PHE A 773 18.81 0.77 -22.80
N TYR A 774 19.15 0.29 -21.60
CA TYR A 774 18.27 -0.38 -20.66
C TYR A 774 18.00 0.54 -19.48
N ALA A 775 16.79 0.60 -19.02
CA ALA A 775 16.39 1.30 -17.80
C ALA A 775 15.73 0.32 -16.84
N LYS A 776 16.33 0.12 -15.67
CA LYS A 776 15.79 -0.76 -14.61
C LYS A 776 14.54 -0.18 -13.96
N ASP A 777 14.43 1.16 -13.98
CA ASP A 777 13.32 1.89 -13.39
C ASP A 777 13.01 3.19 -14.15
N ALA A 778 11.98 3.88 -13.71
CA ALA A 778 11.52 5.10 -14.37
C ALA A 778 12.50 6.28 -14.19
N LYS A 779 13.26 6.33 -13.08
CA LYS A 779 14.27 7.36 -12.85
C LYS A 779 15.44 7.22 -13.80
N GLU A 780 15.91 5.99 -14.03
CA GLU A 780 16.98 5.74 -14.99
C GLU A 780 16.58 6.11 -16.42
N THR A 781 15.29 5.94 -16.78
CA THR A 781 14.78 6.43 -18.07
C THR A 781 14.93 7.96 -18.20
N VAL A 782 14.69 8.71 -17.13
CA VAL A 782 14.90 10.17 -17.11
C VAL A 782 16.37 10.52 -17.30
N ASP A 783 17.28 9.80 -16.64
CA ASP A 783 18.73 10.06 -16.77
C ASP A 783 19.23 9.75 -18.16
N ILE A 784 18.70 8.72 -18.82
CA ILE A 784 18.96 8.43 -20.23
C ILE A 784 18.41 9.56 -21.12
N ALA A 785 17.21 10.06 -20.85
CA ALA A 785 16.64 11.18 -21.60
C ALA A 785 17.51 12.44 -21.50
N LYS A 786 18.00 12.78 -20.29
CA LYS A 786 18.97 13.87 -20.08
C LYS A 786 20.25 13.67 -20.90
N LYS A 787 20.77 12.46 -20.98
CA LYS A 787 21.97 12.11 -21.75
C LYS A 787 21.79 12.24 -23.26
N VAL A 788 20.61 11.90 -23.78
CA VAL A 788 20.31 11.82 -25.22
C VAL A 788 19.80 13.14 -25.77
N ILE A 789 18.98 13.83 -24.98
CA ILE A 789 18.25 15.03 -25.44
C ILE A 789 18.86 16.31 -24.89
N GLY A 790 19.27 16.31 -23.62
CA GLY A 790 19.84 17.43 -22.87
C GLY A 790 18.95 17.92 -21.76
#